data_37d578636ecce7aa4145538976c8d0dc
#
_entry.id   37d578636ecce7aa4145538976c8d0dc
#
_cell.length_a   1.000
_cell.length_b   1.000
_cell.length_c   1.000
_cell.angle_alpha   90.00
_cell.angle_beta   90.00
_cell.angle_gamma   90.00
#
_symmetry.space_group_name_H-M   'P 1'
#
loop_
_entity.id
_entity.type
_entity.pdbx_description
1 polymer ?
#
loop_
_entity_poly.entity_id
_entity_poly.type
_entity_poly.pdbx_seq_one_letter_code
_entity_poly.pdbx_strand_id
1 'polypeptide(L)'
;MTLETRNENLLNQCNIDSIPKNLASNLDAVIKSAKNKLLEQQHENGHWVYELEADCTIPAEYILMNHFVGEIDDKTEEKIAQYLRDKQNEEGGWALYTGGNFDLSCSVKAYFALKLVGDNQHDEHMVRAKTMILNHGGAAHCNVFTRITMALFGQVPWRATPFIPAEVIILPKWFPFHIDKVSYWSRTVMVPLFILCTLKPTAINSRGIDIRELFTTPPEDELNYFKVTTALKRAFLLLDNTGRIIEKLVPEFIRRYSIRKCEQWFLERMNDKHGIGGIFPAMVNVYESLVILGYPKEDPKRKLARQAIDALLVQHDNSMYCQPCVSPIWDTALVSQALIETNKDQKSSAEIENALNWLKEQQLSDEPGDWRIQKPELAGGGWAFQYSNYYYPDLDDTSMVAWAMHRVNNNEYAEPIQRAANWVAGMQSRGGGFGSFDINNTRFYLNEIPFADHGALLDPPTADVTGRAIALLSLADRKKYTENIEAGINYIKSEQESDGSWFGRWGTNYIYGTWSVLTALEIAGENPKQYYIRNAVEYFQKTQNDDGGWGESNDSYYPPRHYRPYKSTAFQTSWVLLALLAAGEVKTNTVKKGIAYLISNQLSNSQWYDESFTAPGFPRVFYLKYHGYSKYFPLWALARYRNLLQKTN
;
A
#
# COMPACT_ATOMS: atom_id res chain seq x y z
N MET A 1 14.29 -25.73 -29.47
CA MET A 1 14.85 -24.39 -29.58
C MET A 1 14.37 -23.64 -28.36
N THR A 2 15.20 -23.56 -27.33
CA THR A 2 14.86 -23.02 -26.01
C THR A 2 14.73 -21.50 -26.05
N LEU A 3 13.99 -20.90 -25.13
CA LEU A 3 13.81 -19.43 -25.00
C LEU A 3 15.14 -18.67 -24.92
N GLU A 4 16.18 -19.28 -24.40
CA GLU A 4 17.53 -18.70 -24.31
C GLU A 4 18.18 -18.46 -25.70
N THR A 5 18.06 -19.40 -26.64
CA THR A 5 18.62 -19.26 -28.01
C THR A 5 17.91 -18.20 -28.84
N ARG A 6 16.71 -17.80 -28.47
CA ARG A 6 15.97 -16.72 -29.15
C ARG A 6 16.42 -15.33 -28.67
N ASN A 7 16.80 -15.22 -27.40
CA ASN A 7 17.28 -13.98 -26.79
C ASN A 7 18.70 -13.58 -27.25
N GLU A 8 19.63 -14.53 -27.37
CA GLU A 8 20.99 -14.26 -27.83
C GLU A 8 21.06 -13.75 -29.27
N ASN A 9 20.18 -14.23 -30.15
CA ASN A 9 20.15 -13.78 -31.54
C ASN A 9 19.56 -12.38 -31.75
N LEU A 10 18.71 -11.89 -30.83
CA LEU A 10 18.18 -10.52 -30.87
C LEU A 10 19.18 -9.48 -30.31
N LEU A 11 19.95 -9.85 -29.30
CA LEU A 11 20.95 -8.95 -28.68
C LEU A 11 22.19 -8.75 -29.54
N ASN A 12 22.60 -9.72 -30.35
CA ASN A 12 23.79 -9.67 -31.22
C ASN A 12 23.59 -8.96 -32.58
N GLN A 13 22.34 -8.55 -32.91
CA GLN A 13 22.05 -7.86 -34.18
C GLN A 13 21.84 -6.34 -34.07
N CYS A 14 22.02 -5.75 -32.92
CA CYS A 14 21.86 -4.30 -32.74
C CYS A 14 23.11 -3.51 -33.23
N ASN A 15 23.20 -3.31 -34.52
CA ASN A 15 24.05 -2.28 -35.14
C ASN A 15 23.41 -0.90 -34.92
N ILE A 16 24.22 0.07 -34.45
CA ILE A 16 23.86 1.24 -33.63
C ILE A 16 23.12 2.37 -34.39
N ASP A 17 22.94 2.33 -35.71
CA ASP A 17 22.51 3.50 -36.51
C ASP A 17 21.14 3.43 -37.19
N SER A 18 20.38 2.37 -37.00
CA SER A 18 18.98 2.34 -37.45
C SER A 18 18.12 1.51 -36.48
N ILE A 19 17.04 2.11 -35.97
CA ILE A 19 15.97 1.30 -35.35
C ILE A 19 15.54 0.31 -36.46
N PRO A 20 15.68 -1.00 -36.28
CA PRO A 20 15.26 -1.94 -37.31
C PRO A 20 13.79 -1.66 -37.65
N LYS A 21 13.42 -1.59 -38.91
CA LYS A 21 12.01 -1.47 -39.35
C LYS A 21 11.12 -2.50 -38.67
N ASN A 22 11.68 -3.65 -38.31
CA ASN A 22 11.04 -4.69 -37.50
C ASN A 22 10.72 -4.27 -36.05
N LEU A 23 11.48 -3.38 -35.41
CA LEU A 23 11.19 -2.96 -34.04
C LEU A 23 9.98 -2.02 -33.99
N ALA A 24 9.86 -1.11 -34.96
CA ALA A 24 8.72 -0.19 -35.03
C ALA A 24 7.40 -0.91 -35.32
N SER A 25 7.41 -1.87 -36.26
CA SER A 25 6.22 -2.70 -36.57
C SER A 25 5.85 -3.62 -35.40
N ASN A 26 6.83 -4.12 -34.65
CA ASN A 26 6.62 -4.93 -33.47
C ASN A 26 6.08 -4.10 -32.31
N LEU A 27 6.57 -2.86 -32.10
CA LEU A 27 6.10 -1.94 -31.08
C LEU A 27 4.60 -1.61 -31.21
N ASP A 28 4.14 -1.26 -32.42
CA ASP A 28 2.72 -0.97 -32.63
C ASP A 28 1.83 -2.22 -32.45
N ALA A 29 2.32 -3.40 -32.83
CA ALA A 29 1.62 -4.67 -32.62
C ALA A 29 1.48 -5.00 -31.12
N VAL A 30 2.56 -4.86 -30.33
CA VAL A 30 2.59 -5.06 -28.89
C VAL A 30 1.65 -4.09 -28.17
N ILE A 31 1.69 -2.80 -28.52
CA ILE A 31 0.78 -1.78 -27.98
C ILE A 31 -0.68 -2.13 -28.28
N LYS A 32 -0.98 -2.51 -29.54
CA LYS A 32 -2.36 -2.84 -29.95
C LYS A 32 -2.88 -4.05 -29.20
N SER A 33 -2.10 -5.12 -29.08
CA SER A 33 -2.53 -6.35 -28.42
C SER A 33 -2.74 -6.12 -26.91
N ALA A 34 -1.83 -5.42 -26.23
CA ALA A 34 -1.96 -5.09 -24.81
C ALA A 34 -3.15 -4.14 -24.54
N LYS A 35 -3.36 -3.14 -25.41
CA LYS A 35 -4.55 -2.26 -25.34
C LYS A 35 -5.84 -3.06 -25.39
N ASN A 36 -6.00 -3.93 -26.39
CA ASN A 36 -7.21 -4.73 -26.54
C ASN A 36 -7.45 -5.59 -25.30
N LYS A 37 -6.38 -6.17 -24.74
CA LYS A 37 -6.50 -7.01 -23.56
C LYS A 37 -6.93 -6.23 -22.29
N LEU A 38 -6.51 -4.98 -22.14
CA LEU A 38 -7.01 -4.11 -21.05
C LEU A 38 -8.49 -3.75 -21.25
N LEU A 39 -8.90 -3.44 -22.48
CA LEU A 39 -10.30 -3.12 -22.78
C LEU A 39 -11.26 -4.29 -22.49
N GLU A 40 -10.82 -5.54 -22.77
CA GLU A 40 -11.59 -6.74 -22.42
C GLU A 40 -11.82 -6.91 -20.90
N GLN A 41 -11.02 -6.24 -20.05
CA GLN A 41 -11.08 -6.35 -18.61
C GLN A 41 -11.86 -5.20 -17.95
N GLN A 42 -12.42 -4.28 -18.74
CA GLN A 42 -13.25 -3.19 -18.22
C GLN A 42 -14.56 -3.74 -17.65
N HIS A 43 -14.93 -3.32 -16.46
CA HIS A 43 -16.24 -3.61 -15.88
C HIS A 43 -17.36 -2.88 -16.63
N GLU A 44 -18.58 -3.40 -16.58
CA GLU A 44 -19.76 -2.84 -17.29
C GLU A 44 -20.02 -1.36 -16.94
N ASN A 45 -19.71 -0.94 -15.73
CA ASN A 45 -19.86 0.45 -15.29
C ASN A 45 -18.64 1.35 -15.61
N GLY A 46 -17.66 0.84 -16.37
CA GLY A 46 -16.56 1.62 -16.92
C GLY A 46 -15.24 1.56 -16.16
N HIS A 47 -15.19 1.03 -14.92
CA HIS A 47 -13.95 1.01 -14.12
C HIS A 47 -13.12 -0.28 -14.34
N TRP A 48 -11.89 -0.27 -13.78
CA TRP A 48 -11.05 -1.47 -13.61
C TRP A 48 -10.71 -1.64 -12.13
N VAL A 49 -10.59 -2.89 -11.72
CA VAL A 49 -10.04 -3.28 -10.43
C VAL A 49 -9.31 -4.60 -10.59
N TYR A 50 -8.12 -4.68 -9.98
CA TYR A 50 -7.29 -5.88 -9.99
C TYR A 50 -7.06 -6.37 -8.57
N GLU A 51 -6.67 -7.64 -8.45
CA GLU A 51 -6.33 -8.25 -7.17
C GLU A 51 -5.13 -7.56 -6.53
N LEU A 52 -5.19 -7.44 -5.20
CA LEU A 52 -4.09 -7.00 -4.34
C LEU A 52 -3.70 -8.15 -3.42
N GLU A 53 -2.58 -8.81 -3.70
CA GLU A 53 -2.10 -9.91 -2.89
C GLU A 53 -1.10 -9.39 -1.85
N ALA A 54 -1.37 -9.64 -0.56
CA ALA A 54 -0.48 -9.32 0.55
C ALA A 54 0.24 -10.57 1.05
N ASP A 55 0.93 -10.43 2.19
CA ASP A 55 1.51 -11.55 2.91
C ASP A 55 0.45 -12.43 3.60
N CYS A 56 0.88 -13.54 4.16
CA CYS A 56 0.01 -14.52 4.79
C CYS A 56 -0.62 -14.07 6.13
N THR A 57 -0.29 -12.89 6.65
CA THR A 57 -0.92 -12.40 7.89
C THR A 57 -2.40 -12.12 7.69
N ILE A 58 -2.81 -11.56 6.53
CA ILE A 58 -4.20 -11.19 6.24
C ILE A 58 -5.11 -12.43 6.13
N PRO A 59 -4.81 -13.43 5.28
CA PRO A 59 -5.62 -14.65 5.23
C PRO A 59 -5.60 -15.44 6.55
N ALA A 60 -4.48 -15.45 7.30
CA ALA A 60 -4.42 -16.07 8.61
C ALA A 60 -5.32 -15.35 9.63
N GLU A 61 -5.33 -14.01 9.64
CA GLU A 61 -6.20 -13.22 10.52
C GLU A 61 -7.68 -13.40 10.20
N TYR A 62 -8.06 -13.67 8.96
CA TYR A 62 -9.45 -14.01 8.63
C TYR A 62 -9.91 -15.29 9.37
N ILE A 63 -9.08 -16.35 9.39
CA ILE A 63 -9.36 -17.57 10.15
C ILE A 63 -9.38 -17.26 11.65
N LEU A 64 -8.40 -16.54 12.17
CA LEU A 64 -8.30 -16.16 13.57
C LEU A 64 -9.54 -15.36 14.03
N MET A 65 -10.00 -14.40 13.24
CA MET A 65 -11.23 -13.64 13.51
C MET A 65 -12.46 -14.57 13.63
N ASN A 66 -12.63 -15.50 12.68
CA ASN A 66 -13.76 -16.45 12.75
C ASN A 66 -13.73 -17.28 14.02
N HIS A 67 -12.56 -17.78 14.43
CA HIS A 67 -12.39 -18.53 15.68
C HIS A 67 -12.50 -17.65 16.92
N PHE A 68 -12.11 -16.37 16.84
CA PHE A 68 -12.30 -15.42 17.93
C PHE A 68 -13.78 -15.21 18.23
N VAL A 69 -14.60 -14.97 17.20
CA VAL A 69 -16.03 -14.71 17.35
C VAL A 69 -16.90 -15.99 17.35
N GLY A 70 -16.31 -17.18 17.10
CA GLY A 70 -17.02 -18.46 17.03
C GLY A 70 -17.90 -18.63 15.79
N GLU A 71 -17.59 -17.98 14.68
CA GLU A 71 -18.32 -18.06 13.41
C GLU A 71 -17.50 -18.79 12.33
N ILE A 72 -17.16 -20.04 12.61
CA ILE A 72 -16.29 -20.88 11.79
C ILE A 72 -17.01 -21.30 10.50
N ASP A 73 -16.32 -21.15 9.35
CA ASP A 73 -16.73 -21.70 8.04
C ASP A 73 -15.63 -22.65 7.53
N ASP A 74 -15.79 -23.94 7.83
CA ASP A 74 -14.81 -24.97 7.50
C ASP A 74 -14.45 -25.01 6.01
N LYS A 75 -15.39 -24.70 5.11
CA LYS A 75 -15.14 -24.75 3.65
C LYS A 75 -14.27 -23.59 3.19
N THR A 76 -14.57 -22.39 3.67
CA THR A 76 -13.77 -21.19 3.36
C THR A 76 -12.40 -21.30 4.00
N GLU A 77 -12.36 -21.73 5.28
CA GLU A 77 -11.10 -21.84 6.03
C GLU A 77 -10.16 -22.90 5.46
N GLU A 78 -10.66 -24.05 4.98
CA GLU A 78 -9.82 -25.06 4.32
C GLU A 78 -9.17 -24.52 3.04
N LYS A 79 -9.89 -23.73 2.23
CA LYS A 79 -9.32 -23.11 1.03
C LYS A 79 -8.26 -22.06 1.39
N ILE A 80 -8.47 -21.31 2.46
CA ILE A 80 -7.48 -20.35 2.96
C ILE A 80 -6.27 -21.10 3.52
N ALA A 81 -6.48 -22.20 4.25
CA ALA A 81 -5.40 -23.05 4.74
C ALA A 81 -4.57 -23.63 3.59
N GLN A 82 -5.21 -24.04 2.49
CA GLN A 82 -4.48 -24.47 1.30
C GLN A 82 -3.58 -23.37 0.74
N TYR A 83 -4.09 -22.13 0.63
CA TYR A 83 -3.26 -20.98 0.24
C TYR A 83 -2.07 -20.76 1.19
N LEU A 84 -2.27 -20.86 2.50
CA LEU A 84 -1.21 -20.71 3.48
C LEU A 84 -0.13 -21.80 3.31
N ARG A 85 -0.53 -23.07 3.09
CA ARG A 85 0.41 -24.19 2.84
C ARG A 85 1.22 -23.95 1.56
N ASP A 86 0.56 -23.49 0.48
CA ASP A 86 1.21 -23.23 -0.82
C ASP A 86 2.21 -22.07 -0.76
N LYS A 87 2.04 -21.12 0.18
CA LYS A 87 2.93 -19.96 0.38
C LYS A 87 4.06 -20.19 1.37
N GLN A 88 4.13 -21.35 2.01
CA GLN A 88 5.26 -21.67 2.88
C GLN A 88 6.55 -21.75 2.05
N ASN A 89 7.60 -21.03 2.46
CA ASN A 89 8.87 -21.01 1.76
C ASN A 89 9.70 -22.30 2.02
N GLU A 90 10.79 -22.46 1.28
CA GLU A 90 11.68 -23.63 1.40
C GLU A 90 12.30 -23.77 2.81
N GLU A 91 12.51 -22.67 3.51
CA GLU A 91 13.02 -22.66 4.89
C GLU A 91 11.98 -23.12 5.92
N GLY A 92 10.71 -23.21 5.53
CA GLY A 92 9.61 -23.67 6.37
C GLY A 92 8.81 -22.57 7.05
N GLY A 93 9.06 -21.30 6.73
CA GLY A 93 8.31 -20.16 7.27
C GLY A 93 7.55 -19.37 6.20
N TRP A 94 7.10 -18.19 6.56
CA TRP A 94 6.43 -17.23 5.67
C TRP A 94 7.13 -15.88 5.72
N ALA A 95 7.29 -15.28 4.55
CA ALA A 95 7.86 -13.95 4.36
C ALA A 95 6.76 -12.92 4.13
N LEU A 96 7.10 -11.62 4.23
CA LEU A 96 6.17 -10.53 3.93
C LEU A 96 5.96 -10.30 2.41
N TYR A 97 6.77 -10.93 1.57
CA TYR A 97 6.66 -10.91 0.10
C TYR A 97 7.43 -12.07 -0.51
N THR A 98 7.07 -12.45 -1.73
CA THR A 98 7.73 -13.56 -2.44
C THR A 98 9.22 -13.31 -2.60
N GLY A 99 10.06 -14.25 -2.14
CA GLY A 99 11.52 -14.13 -2.13
C GLY A 99 12.08 -13.25 -1.02
N GLY A 100 11.25 -12.78 -0.08
CA GLY A 100 11.69 -12.09 1.12
C GLY A 100 12.23 -13.03 2.20
N ASN A 101 12.87 -12.42 3.21
CA ASN A 101 13.36 -13.16 4.38
C ASN A 101 12.20 -13.66 5.26
N PHE A 102 12.49 -14.69 6.07
CA PHE A 102 11.56 -15.19 7.08
C PHE A 102 11.03 -14.05 7.97
N ASP A 103 9.70 -13.96 8.12
CA ASP A 103 9.06 -13.06 9.10
C ASP A 103 8.43 -13.85 10.23
N LEU A 104 8.84 -13.54 11.46
CA LEU A 104 8.39 -14.25 12.65
C LEU A 104 6.90 -14.08 12.91
N SER A 105 6.38 -12.87 12.74
CA SER A 105 5.00 -12.53 13.04
C SER A 105 4.02 -13.12 12.04
N CYS A 106 4.39 -13.08 10.75
CA CYS A 106 3.67 -13.75 9.67
C CYS A 106 3.62 -15.26 9.91
N SER A 107 4.77 -15.86 10.24
CA SER A 107 4.89 -17.31 10.43
C SER A 107 4.10 -17.80 11.65
N VAL A 108 4.09 -17.07 12.75
CA VAL A 108 3.29 -17.43 13.94
C VAL A 108 1.78 -17.37 13.64
N LYS A 109 1.30 -16.33 12.92
CA LYS A 109 -0.11 -16.23 12.53
C LYS A 109 -0.51 -17.35 11.56
N ALA A 110 0.29 -17.62 10.54
CA ALA A 110 0.04 -18.70 9.59
C ALA A 110 0.00 -20.07 10.27
N TYR A 111 0.98 -20.37 11.11
CA TYR A 111 1.01 -21.60 11.91
C TYR A 111 -0.24 -21.74 12.79
N PHE A 112 -0.64 -20.67 13.48
CA PHE A 112 -1.79 -20.70 14.36
C PHE A 112 -3.09 -20.92 13.58
N ALA A 113 -3.25 -20.23 12.46
CA ALA A 113 -4.41 -20.41 11.58
C ALA A 113 -4.50 -21.84 11.04
N LEU A 114 -3.39 -22.41 10.55
CA LEU A 114 -3.34 -23.80 10.07
C LEU A 114 -3.74 -24.78 11.18
N LYS A 115 -3.20 -24.61 12.39
CA LYS A 115 -3.56 -25.45 13.55
C LYS A 115 -5.05 -25.32 13.95
N LEU A 116 -5.62 -24.12 13.83
CA LEU A 116 -7.06 -23.88 14.07
C LEU A 116 -7.94 -24.59 13.04
N VAL A 117 -7.51 -24.67 11.77
CA VAL A 117 -8.24 -25.39 10.72
C VAL A 117 -8.15 -26.92 10.94
N GLY A 118 -7.08 -27.42 11.53
CA GLY A 118 -6.94 -28.83 11.89
C GLY A 118 -5.64 -29.48 11.49
N ASP A 119 -4.65 -28.73 10.98
CA ASP A 119 -3.34 -29.26 10.66
C ASP A 119 -2.66 -29.78 11.92
N ASN A 120 -2.10 -30.98 11.82
CA ASN A 120 -1.44 -31.62 12.96
C ASN A 120 -0.04 -31.01 13.16
N GLN A 121 0.30 -30.69 14.41
CA GLN A 121 1.63 -30.14 14.76
C GLN A 121 2.80 -31.05 14.37
N HIS A 122 2.55 -32.31 14.02
CA HIS A 122 3.54 -33.29 13.58
C HIS A 122 3.62 -33.42 12.04
N ASP A 123 2.76 -32.74 11.30
CA ASP A 123 2.86 -32.68 9.85
C ASP A 123 4.14 -31.97 9.44
N GLU A 124 4.74 -32.37 8.32
CA GLU A 124 6.08 -31.91 7.91
C GLU A 124 6.17 -30.38 7.83
N HIS A 125 5.18 -29.73 7.20
CA HIS A 125 5.14 -28.27 7.06
C HIS A 125 5.01 -27.56 8.41
N MET A 126 4.26 -28.13 9.36
CA MET A 126 4.09 -27.59 10.71
C MET A 126 5.37 -27.76 11.55
N VAL A 127 6.06 -28.88 11.43
CA VAL A 127 7.35 -29.13 12.11
C VAL A 127 8.41 -28.16 11.60
N ARG A 128 8.49 -27.93 10.26
CA ARG A 128 9.41 -26.95 9.68
C ARG A 128 9.12 -25.55 10.19
N ALA A 129 7.85 -25.12 10.18
CA ALA A 129 7.43 -23.81 10.66
C ALA A 129 7.77 -23.60 12.15
N LYS A 130 7.44 -24.55 13.01
CA LYS A 130 7.80 -24.54 14.43
C LYS A 130 9.30 -24.37 14.63
N THR A 131 10.10 -25.14 13.90
CA THR A 131 11.58 -25.09 14.00
C THR A 131 12.10 -23.71 13.65
N MET A 132 11.62 -23.10 12.56
CA MET A 132 12.02 -21.75 12.16
C MET A 132 11.59 -20.70 13.17
N ILE A 133 10.36 -20.77 13.68
CA ILE A 133 9.85 -19.84 14.71
C ILE A 133 10.71 -19.89 15.97
N LEU A 134 11.04 -21.09 16.47
CA LEU A 134 11.86 -21.26 17.66
C LEU A 134 13.30 -20.77 17.45
N ASN A 135 13.90 -21.02 16.28
CA ASN A 135 15.24 -20.54 15.92
C ASN A 135 15.32 -19.01 15.87
N HIS A 136 14.21 -18.33 15.63
CA HIS A 136 14.11 -16.85 15.64
C HIS A 136 13.63 -16.29 16.99
N GLY A 137 13.70 -17.08 18.07
CA GLY A 137 13.42 -16.64 19.44
C GLY A 137 12.02 -16.95 19.94
N GLY A 138 11.18 -17.59 19.14
CA GLY A 138 9.84 -18.00 19.51
C GLY A 138 8.78 -16.91 19.45
N ALA A 139 7.53 -17.29 19.63
CA ALA A 139 6.35 -16.45 19.43
C ALA A 139 6.28 -15.20 20.34
N ALA A 140 6.98 -15.21 21.49
CA ALA A 140 7.03 -14.04 22.39
C ALA A 140 7.63 -12.79 21.75
N HIS A 141 8.47 -12.95 20.73
CA HIS A 141 9.18 -11.84 20.06
C HIS A 141 8.50 -11.31 18.79
N CYS A 142 7.26 -11.73 18.54
CA CYS A 142 6.43 -11.18 17.47
C CYS A 142 6.19 -9.66 17.63
N ASN A 143 5.75 -9.02 16.55
CA ASN A 143 5.31 -7.62 16.56
C ASN A 143 4.06 -7.43 17.45
N VAL A 144 3.74 -6.16 17.72
CA VAL A 144 2.65 -5.79 18.63
C VAL A 144 1.30 -6.34 18.20
N PHE A 145 0.98 -6.33 16.91
CA PHE A 145 -0.32 -6.82 16.41
C PHE A 145 -0.48 -8.34 16.64
N THR A 146 0.55 -9.12 16.32
CA THR A 146 0.54 -10.57 16.57
C THR A 146 0.42 -10.87 18.06
N ARG A 147 1.09 -10.09 18.94
CA ARG A 147 0.96 -10.25 20.39
C ARG A 147 -0.43 -9.89 20.91
N ILE A 148 -1.10 -8.89 20.33
CA ILE A 148 -2.51 -8.57 20.66
C ILE A 148 -3.40 -9.75 20.27
N THR A 149 -3.28 -10.28 19.06
CA THR A 149 -4.01 -11.47 18.61
C THR A 149 -3.78 -12.64 19.57
N MET A 150 -2.52 -12.93 19.91
CA MET A 150 -2.20 -13.98 20.89
C MET A 150 -2.80 -13.71 22.28
N ALA A 151 -2.86 -12.46 22.74
CA ALA A 151 -3.48 -12.11 24.02
C ALA A 151 -4.99 -12.31 23.99
N LEU A 152 -5.66 -11.97 22.88
CA LEU A 152 -7.09 -12.26 22.67
C LEU A 152 -7.40 -13.75 22.73
N PHE A 153 -6.48 -14.62 22.28
CA PHE A 153 -6.60 -16.07 22.36
C PHE A 153 -6.03 -16.67 23.66
N GLY A 154 -5.60 -15.85 24.62
CA GLY A 154 -5.03 -16.32 25.89
C GLY A 154 -3.67 -17.05 25.76
N GLN A 155 -2.97 -16.88 24.64
CA GLN A 155 -1.65 -17.49 24.38
C GLN A 155 -0.53 -16.71 25.08
N VAL A 156 -0.71 -15.44 25.34
CA VAL A 156 0.20 -14.58 26.11
C VAL A 156 -0.61 -13.72 27.09
N PRO A 157 -0.02 -13.34 28.24
CA PRO A 157 -0.68 -12.43 29.16
C PRO A 157 -0.77 -11.02 28.56
N TRP A 158 -1.79 -10.24 28.93
CA TRP A 158 -1.98 -8.86 28.45
C TRP A 158 -0.82 -7.91 28.73
N ARG A 159 0.10 -8.25 29.63
CA ARG A 159 1.37 -7.50 29.79
C ARG A 159 2.32 -7.61 28.60
N ALA A 160 2.09 -8.57 27.72
CA ALA A 160 2.84 -8.72 26.48
C ALA A 160 2.47 -7.68 25.41
N THR A 161 1.34 -7.00 25.56
CA THR A 161 0.83 -5.97 24.64
C THR A 161 1.11 -4.58 25.18
N PRO A 162 1.15 -3.51 24.37
CA PRO A 162 1.23 -2.14 24.86
C PRO A 162 -0.02 -1.72 25.64
N PHE A 163 0.13 -0.74 26.52
CA PHE A 163 -0.99 -0.12 27.22
C PHE A 163 -1.67 0.92 26.33
N ILE A 164 -2.82 0.56 25.75
CA ILE A 164 -3.61 1.41 24.83
C ILE A 164 -5.09 1.41 25.23
N PRO A 165 -5.46 2.10 26.31
CA PRO A 165 -6.81 2.10 26.85
C PRO A 165 -7.77 2.99 26.07
N ALA A 166 -9.09 2.74 26.19
CA ALA A 166 -10.12 3.53 25.52
C ALA A 166 -10.11 5.01 25.93
N GLU A 167 -9.58 5.33 27.10
CA GLU A 167 -9.45 6.69 27.61
C GLU A 167 -8.54 7.60 26.76
N VAL A 168 -7.73 7.03 25.86
CA VAL A 168 -6.94 7.80 24.87
C VAL A 168 -7.84 8.67 23.99
N ILE A 169 -9.05 8.21 23.65
CA ILE A 169 -9.99 8.93 22.78
C ILE A 169 -10.49 10.26 23.35
N ILE A 170 -10.48 10.41 24.68
CA ILE A 170 -10.95 11.63 25.36
C ILE A 170 -9.82 12.56 25.81
N LEU A 171 -8.58 12.24 25.47
CA LEU A 171 -7.44 13.12 25.76
C LEU A 171 -7.62 14.47 25.02
N PRO A 172 -7.17 15.59 25.60
CA PRO A 172 -7.27 16.87 24.93
C PRO A 172 -6.28 16.96 23.75
N LYS A 173 -6.62 17.73 22.70
CA LYS A 173 -5.81 17.85 21.46
C LYS A 173 -4.34 18.29 21.70
N TRP A 174 -4.06 19.01 22.78
CA TRP A 174 -2.70 19.40 23.12
C TRP A 174 -1.86 18.24 23.69
N PHE A 175 -2.50 17.18 24.20
CA PHE A 175 -1.78 16.07 24.84
C PHE A 175 -0.88 15.34 23.82
N PRO A 176 0.36 14.96 24.18
CA PRO A 176 1.32 14.36 23.26
C PRO A 176 0.81 13.14 22.49
N PHE A 177 -0.03 12.30 23.11
CA PHE A 177 -0.55 11.05 22.54
C PHE A 177 -1.98 11.16 22.05
N HIS A 178 -2.48 12.36 21.73
CA HIS A 178 -3.81 12.52 21.18
C HIS A 178 -3.91 11.83 19.81
N ILE A 179 -5.03 11.16 19.55
CA ILE A 179 -5.24 10.33 18.35
C ILE A 179 -5.12 11.10 17.03
N ASP A 180 -5.39 12.41 17.01
CA ASP A 180 -5.22 13.26 15.81
C ASP A 180 -3.74 13.46 15.40
N LYS A 181 -2.78 12.94 16.17
CA LYS A 181 -1.34 13.09 15.89
C LYS A 181 -0.74 11.91 15.13
N VAL A 182 -1.48 10.84 14.99
CA VAL A 182 -1.11 9.68 14.17
C VAL A 182 -1.83 9.71 12.84
N SER A 183 -1.38 8.92 11.87
CA SER A 183 -1.97 8.83 10.53
C SER A 183 -3.40 8.26 10.56
N TYR A 184 -4.13 8.41 9.44
CA TYR A 184 -5.49 7.91 9.36
C TYR A 184 -5.59 6.39 9.53
N TRP A 185 -4.70 5.63 8.89
CA TRP A 185 -4.70 4.17 9.01
C TRP A 185 -4.41 3.72 10.44
N SER A 186 -3.54 4.45 11.15
CA SER A 186 -3.32 4.21 12.57
C SER A 186 -4.57 4.50 13.38
N ARG A 187 -5.27 5.60 13.11
CA ARG A 187 -6.53 5.95 13.80
C ARG A 187 -7.61 4.89 13.60
N THR A 188 -7.82 4.45 12.35
CA THR A 188 -8.87 3.46 12.02
C THR A 188 -8.61 2.09 12.61
N VAL A 189 -7.36 1.68 12.76
CA VAL A 189 -6.96 0.43 13.40
C VAL A 189 -6.97 0.56 14.93
N MET A 190 -6.44 1.67 15.48
CA MET A 190 -6.25 1.82 16.94
C MET A 190 -7.55 2.05 17.69
N VAL A 191 -8.49 2.84 17.15
CA VAL A 191 -9.71 3.19 17.90
C VAL A 191 -10.55 1.96 18.27
N PRO A 192 -10.86 1.01 17.36
CA PRO A 192 -11.51 -0.22 17.78
C PRO A 192 -10.62 -1.09 18.67
N LEU A 193 -9.29 -1.14 18.45
CA LEU A 193 -8.37 -1.84 19.34
C LEU A 193 -8.37 -1.29 20.77
N PHE A 194 -8.63 0.00 20.99
CA PHE A 194 -8.78 0.56 22.34
C PHE A 194 -9.88 -0.15 23.12
N ILE A 195 -10.99 -0.51 22.46
CA ILE A 195 -12.08 -1.28 23.10
C ILE A 195 -11.60 -2.66 23.47
N LEU A 196 -10.99 -3.41 22.54
CA LEU A 196 -10.51 -4.76 22.76
C LEU A 196 -9.43 -4.81 23.85
N CYS A 197 -8.47 -3.90 23.83
CA CYS A 197 -7.40 -3.81 24.83
C CYS A 197 -7.89 -3.33 26.21
N THR A 198 -9.00 -2.59 26.27
CA THR A 198 -9.62 -2.17 27.54
C THR A 198 -10.47 -3.27 28.14
N LEU A 199 -11.30 -3.93 27.34
CA LEU A 199 -12.21 -4.99 27.81
C LEU A 199 -11.50 -6.34 27.96
N LYS A 200 -10.38 -6.54 27.26
CA LYS A 200 -9.54 -7.74 27.35
C LYS A 200 -10.34 -9.04 27.16
N PRO A 201 -11.16 -9.15 26.10
CA PRO A 201 -11.97 -10.33 25.88
C PRO A 201 -11.08 -11.55 25.60
N THR A 202 -11.68 -12.73 25.77
CA THR A 202 -11.06 -14.00 25.40
C THR A 202 -11.80 -14.59 24.21
N ALA A 203 -11.07 -15.07 23.20
CA ALA A 203 -11.62 -15.75 22.03
C ALA A 203 -12.50 -16.93 22.43
N ILE A 204 -13.55 -17.17 21.67
CA ILE A 204 -14.41 -18.36 21.86
C ILE A 204 -13.58 -19.62 21.66
N ASN A 205 -12.75 -19.68 20.61
CA ASN A 205 -11.82 -20.77 20.34
C ASN A 205 -12.42 -22.15 20.66
N SER A 206 -13.55 -22.48 20.03
CA SER A 206 -14.36 -23.66 20.36
C SER A 206 -13.61 -24.99 20.22
N ARG A 207 -12.50 -25.00 19.45
CA ARG A 207 -11.62 -26.17 19.26
C ARG A 207 -10.56 -26.29 20.35
N GLY A 208 -10.42 -25.28 21.22
CA GLY A 208 -9.45 -25.27 22.32
C GLY A 208 -7.99 -25.36 21.89
N ILE A 209 -7.67 -24.81 20.71
CA ILE A 209 -6.32 -24.83 20.14
C ILE A 209 -5.43 -23.82 20.83
N ASP A 210 -4.21 -24.26 21.20
CA ASP A 210 -3.13 -23.40 21.69
C ASP A 210 -1.87 -23.55 20.80
N ILE A 211 -0.89 -22.67 21.02
CA ILE A 211 0.41 -22.67 20.31
C ILE A 211 1.58 -22.62 21.30
N ARG A 212 1.44 -23.22 22.48
CA ARG A 212 2.46 -23.18 23.54
C ARG A 212 3.81 -23.74 23.08
N GLU A 213 3.79 -24.66 22.13
CA GLU A 213 5.01 -25.24 21.53
C GLU A 213 5.86 -24.25 20.70
N LEU A 214 5.35 -23.04 20.42
CA LEU A 214 6.08 -22.00 19.71
C LEU A 214 6.86 -21.05 20.63
N PHE A 215 6.83 -21.26 21.94
CA PHE A 215 7.50 -20.42 22.90
C PHE A 215 8.80 -21.08 23.43
N THR A 216 9.87 -20.31 23.46
CA THR A 216 11.15 -20.74 24.05
C THR A 216 11.14 -20.67 25.57
N THR A 217 10.38 -19.71 26.12
CA THR A 217 10.10 -19.54 27.55
C THR A 217 8.61 -19.55 27.73
N PRO A 218 8.05 -20.20 28.76
CA PRO A 218 6.60 -20.12 29.02
C PRO A 218 6.12 -18.68 29.03
N PRO A 219 4.98 -18.35 28.37
CA PRO A 219 4.51 -16.97 28.27
C PRO A 219 4.31 -16.27 29.62
N GLU A 220 4.00 -17.03 30.65
CA GLU A 220 3.81 -16.54 32.02
C GLU A 220 5.13 -16.07 32.65
N ASP A 221 6.27 -16.66 32.24
CA ASP A 221 7.60 -16.40 32.77
C ASP A 221 8.41 -15.43 31.92
N GLU A 222 7.97 -15.15 30.66
CA GLU A 222 8.67 -14.24 29.76
C GLU A 222 8.56 -12.79 30.29
N LEU A 223 9.71 -12.13 30.43
CA LEU A 223 9.81 -10.75 30.92
C LEU A 223 10.16 -9.74 29.84
N ASN A 224 10.64 -10.19 28.66
CA ASN A 224 11.27 -9.37 27.63
C ASN A 224 10.44 -9.26 26.35
N TYR A 225 9.15 -8.96 26.46
CA TYR A 225 8.27 -8.80 25.29
C TYR A 225 8.61 -7.57 24.42
N PHE A 226 9.26 -6.55 24.97
CA PHE A 226 9.55 -5.30 24.26
C PHE A 226 11.06 -5.12 24.06
N LYS A 227 11.48 -4.91 22.80
CA LYS A 227 12.86 -4.59 22.45
C LYS A 227 13.15 -3.11 22.77
N VAL A 228 13.98 -2.87 23.77
CA VAL A 228 14.38 -1.52 24.20
C VAL A 228 15.76 -1.19 23.62
N THR A 229 15.80 -0.40 22.57
CA THR A 229 17.04 -0.03 21.86
C THR A 229 17.51 1.39 22.15
N THR A 230 16.63 2.27 22.64
CA THR A 230 16.94 3.68 22.94
C THR A 230 16.51 4.08 24.35
N ALA A 231 17.10 5.17 24.89
CA ALA A 231 16.68 5.72 26.18
C ALA A 231 15.21 6.20 26.13
N LEU A 232 14.77 6.73 24.99
CA LEU A 232 13.40 7.20 24.80
C LEU A 232 12.40 6.04 24.83
N LYS A 233 12.69 4.91 24.17
CA LYS A 233 11.88 3.67 24.27
C LYS A 233 11.77 3.18 25.71
N ARG A 234 12.87 3.26 26.48
CA ARG A 234 12.85 2.89 27.91
C ARG A 234 11.93 3.80 28.72
N ALA A 235 11.97 5.11 28.47
CA ALA A 235 11.07 6.06 29.12
C ALA A 235 9.60 5.79 28.77
N PHE A 236 9.29 5.51 27.51
CA PHE A 236 7.93 5.15 27.10
C PHE A 236 7.47 3.82 27.70
N LEU A 237 8.33 2.81 27.81
CA LEU A 237 7.98 1.56 28.48
C LEU A 237 7.69 1.76 29.98
N LEU A 238 8.41 2.68 30.65
CA LEU A 238 8.09 3.06 32.02
C LEU A 238 6.72 3.75 32.12
N LEU A 239 6.38 4.63 31.17
CA LEU A 239 5.07 5.26 31.10
C LEU A 239 3.97 4.22 30.84
N ASP A 240 4.20 3.26 29.94
CA ASP A 240 3.30 2.15 29.66
C ASP A 240 2.99 1.34 30.94
N ASN A 241 4.02 0.94 31.68
CA ASN A 241 3.87 0.21 32.94
C ASN A 241 3.15 1.04 34.03
N THR A 242 3.44 2.34 34.09
CA THR A 242 2.76 3.27 35.02
C THR A 242 1.29 3.41 34.64
N GLY A 243 0.99 3.52 33.35
CA GLY A 243 -0.37 3.56 32.81
C GLY A 243 -1.20 2.36 33.23
N ARG A 244 -0.63 1.14 33.21
CA ARG A 244 -1.30 -0.09 33.67
C ARG A 244 -1.68 -0.07 35.15
N ILE A 245 -0.90 0.60 35.98
CA ILE A 245 -1.22 0.78 37.40
C ILE A 245 -2.37 1.77 37.53
N ILE A 246 -2.29 2.89 36.82
CA ILE A 246 -3.32 3.94 36.84
C ILE A 246 -4.65 3.43 36.26
N GLU A 247 -4.62 2.53 35.27
CA GLU A 247 -5.82 1.91 34.66
C GLU A 247 -6.78 1.37 35.73
N LYS A 248 -6.25 0.80 36.81
CA LYS A 248 -7.06 0.23 37.92
C LYS A 248 -7.79 1.30 38.73
N LEU A 249 -7.36 2.54 38.64
CA LEU A 249 -7.94 3.68 39.37
C LEU A 249 -8.94 4.47 38.53
N VAL A 250 -9.06 4.17 37.24
CA VAL A 250 -10.01 4.85 36.36
C VAL A 250 -11.44 4.51 36.76
N PRO A 251 -12.28 5.52 37.09
CA PRO A 251 -13.68 5.29 37.44
C PRO A 251 -14.46 4.66 36.29
N GLU A 252 -15.35 3.72 36.64
CA GLU A 252 -16.15 2.96 35.68
C GLU A 252 -16.96 3.84 34.71
N PHE A 253 -17.47 4.98 35.16
CA PHE A 253 -18.23 5.88 34.30
C PHE A 253 -17.37 6.55 33.23
N ILE A 254 -16.08 6.86 33.52
CA ILE A 254 -15.12 7.39 32.55
C ILE A 254 -14.82 6.31 31.51
N ARG A 255 -14.56 5.08 31.93
CA ARG A 255 -14.29 3.94 31.06
C ARG A 255 -15.45 3.70 30.09
N ARG A 256 -16.68 3.61 30.61
CA ARG A 256 -17.87 3.46 29.79
C ARG A 256 -18.10 4.63 28.83
N TYR A 257 -17.81 5.84 29.25
CA TYR A 257 -17.87 7.01 28.39
C TYR A 257 -16.85 6.93 27.25
N SER A 258 -15.61 6.56 27.56
CA SER A 258 -14.53 6.41 26.56
C SER A 258 -14.82 5.32 25.55
N ILE A 259 -15.31 4.15 25.99
CA ILE A 259 -15.73 3.06 25.10
C ILE A 259 -16.84 3.54 24.14
N ARG A 260 -17.87 4.24 24.66
CA ARG A 260 -18.92 4.81 23.80
C ARG A 260 -18.39 5.84 22.79
N LYS A 261 -17.37 6.61 23.18
CA LYS A 261 -16.73 7.54 22.25
C LYS A 261 -15.92 6.83 21.15
N CYS A 262 -15.24 5.73 21.47
CA CYS A 262 -14.59 4.88 20.47
C CYS A 262 -15.62 4.26 19.52
N GLU A 263 -16.70 3.70 20.07
CA GLU A 263 -17.81 3.13 19.32
C GLU A 263 -18.43 4.16 18.36
N GLN A 264 -18.80 5.33 18.86
CA GLN A 264 -19.35 6.42 18.04
C GLN A 264 -18.37 6.79 16.93
N TRP A 265 -17.08 6.94 17.24
CA TRP A 265 -16.04 7.35 16.28
C TRP A 265 -15.93 6.38 15.10
N PHE A 266 -15.87 5.06 15.33
CA PHE A 266 -15.76 4.12 14.25
C PHE A 266 -17.09 3.92 13.50
N LEU A 267 -18.25 3.99 14.17
CA LEU A 267 -19.55 3.90 13.52
C LEU A 267 -19.80 5.05 12.52
N GLU A 268 -19.33 6.26 12.83
CA GLU A 268 -19.39 7.41 11.93
C GLU A 268 -18.54 7.21 10.66
N ARG A 269 -17.49 6.37 10.74
CA ARG A 269 -16.52 6.12 9.67
C ARG A 269 -16.70 4.78 8.95
N MET A 270 -17.73 4.05 9.28
CA MET A 270 -18.12 2.87 8.49
C MET A 270 -18.68 3.33 7.14
N ASN A 271 -18.07 2.83 6.05
CA ASN A 271 -18.42 3.21 4.69
C ASN A 271 -19.31 2.13 4.06
N ASP A 272 -20.58 2.09 4.39
CA ASP A 272 -21.53 1.09 3.88
C ASP A 272 -20.92 -0.33 3.85
N LYS A 273 -21.07 -1.03 2.74
CA LYS A 273 -20.53 -2.39 2.50
C LYS A 273 -19.00 -2.45 2.31
N HIS A 274 -18.29 -1.32 2.33
CA HIS A 274 -16.84 -1.26 2.08
C HIS A 274 -16.01 -1.09 3.35
N GLY A 275 -16.65 -1.01 4.51
CA GLY A 275 -16.02 -1.04 5.82
C GLY A 275 -15.23 0.23 6.17
N ILE A 276 -14.69 0.24 7.38
CA ILE A 276 -13.93 1.38 7.90
C ILE A 276 -12.54 1.45 7.28
N GLY A 277 -12.14 2.64 6.82
CA GLY A 277 -10.81 2.90 6.28
C GLY A 277 -10.47 2.13 5.00
N GLY A 278 -11.38 1.28 4.50
CA GLY A 278 -11.16 0.44 3.33
C GLY A 278 -10.03 -0.59 3.48
N ILE A 279 -9.59 -0.90 4.71
CA ILE A 279 -8.47 -1.83 4.98
C ILE A 279 -8.87 -2.93 5.96
N PHE A 280 -8.45 -4.16 5.66
CA PHE A 280 -8.80 -5.37 6.41
C PHE A 280 -8.55 -5.26 7.92
N PRO A 281 -7.38 -4.82 8.44
CA PRO A 281 -7.14 -4.81 9.89
C PRO A 281 -8.12 -3.90 10.65
N ALA A 282 -8.51 -2.76 10.07
CA ALA A 282 -9.48 -1.87 10.68
C ALA A 282 -10.88 -2.50 10.70
N MET A 283 -11.27 -3.16 9.61
CA MET A 283 -12.57 -3.86 9.49
C MET A 283 -12.70 -4.98 10.50
N VAL A 284 -11.67 -5.81 10.66
CA VAL A 284 -11.65 -6.91 11.64
C VAL A 284 -11.77 -6.38 13.06
N ASN A 285 -10.97 -5.37 13.43
CA ASN A 285 -11.03 -4.80 14.76
C ASN A 285 -12.41 -4.19 15.09
N VAL A 286 -13.08 -3.58 14.10
CA VAL A 286 -14.46 -3.09 14.27
C VAL A 286 -15.43 -4.24 14.42
N TYR A 287 -15.33 -5.29 13.59
CA TYR A 287 -16.20 -6.45 13.67
C TYR A 287 -16.12 -7.14 15.04
N GLU A 288 -14.91 -7.41 15.50
CA GLU A 288 -14.63 -7.97 16.81
C GLU A 288 -15.15 -7.05 17.95
N SER A 289 -14.95 -5.74 17.82
CA SER A 289 -15.47 -4.77 18.81
C SER A 289 -17.00 -4.76 18.87
N LEU A 290 -17.69 -4.84 17.73
CA LEU A 290 -19.16 -4.93 17.70
C LEU A 290 -19.65 -6.20 18.40
N VAL A 291 -18.98 -7.34 18.19
CA VAL A 291 -19.30 -8.60 18.87
C VAL A 291 -19.14 -8.46 20.38
N ILE A 292 -18.02 -7.91 20.84
CA ILE A 292 -17.71 -7.74 22.27
C ILE A 292 -18.61 -6.70 22.95
N LEU A 293 -19.06 -5.69 22.22
CA LEU A 293 -20.06 -4.71 22.69
C LEU A 293 -21.49 -5.29 22.74
N GLY A 294 -21.69 -6.54 22.29
CA GLY A 294 -22.96 -7.24 22.38
C GLY A 294 -23.93 -6.99 21.22
N TYR A 295 -23.46 -6.50 20.08
CA TYR A 295 -24.29 -6.39 18.89
C TYR A 295 -24.71 -7.79 18.41
N PRO A 296 -26.02 -8.08 18.31
CA PRO A 296 -26.48 -9.39 17.86
C PRO A 296 -26.09 -9.66 16.41
N LYS A 297 -26.00 -10.93 16.01
CA LYS A 297 -25.59 -11.33 14.64
C LYS A 297 -26.48 -10.69 13.57
N GLU A 298 -27.74 -10.47 13.89
CA GLU A 298 -28.73 -9.88 12.97
C GLU A 298 -28.68 -8.35 12.90
N ASP A 299 -27.88 -7.69 13.74
CA ASP A 299 -27.73 -6.23 13.70
C ASP A 299 -27.21 -5.77 12.35
N PRO A 300 -27.83 -4.76 11.73
CA PRO A 300 -27.41 -4.26 10.40
C PRO A 300 -25.95 -3.82 10.35
N LYS A 301 -25.41 -3.19 11.40
CA LYS A 301 -24.03 -2.71 11.47
C LYS A 301 -23.05 -3.88 11.50
N ARG A 302 -23.35 -4.92 12.31
CA ARG A 302 -22.53 -6.12 12.40
C ARG A 302 -22.54 -6.90 11.08
N LYS A 303 -23.72 -7.05 10.43
CA LYS A 303 -23.84 -7.66 9.09
C LYS A 303 -23.01 -6.89 8.06
N LEU A 304 -23.13 -5.58 8.06
CA LEU A 304 -22.39 -4.72 7.13
C LEU A 304 -20.88 -4.85 7.30
N ALA A 305 -20.40 -4.84 8.57
CA ALA A 305 -18.99 -5.04 8.86
C ALA A 305 -18.48 -6.42 8.39
N ARG A 306 -19.29 -7.49 8.57
CA ARG A 306 -18.96 -8.83 8.08
C ARG A 306 -18.92 -8.87 6.54
N GLN A 307 -19.90 -8.31 5.88
CA GLN A 307 -19.96 -8.26 4.42
C GLN A 307 -18.76 -7.53 3.81
N ALA A 308 -18.30 -6.45 4.45
CA ALA A 308 -17.12 -5.72 4.02
C ALA A 308 -15.83 -6.58 4.06
N ILE A 309 -15.69 -7.42 5.10
CA ILE A 309 -14.57 -8.36 5.23
C ILE A 309 -14.67 -9.47 4.18
N ASP A 310 -15.85 -10.09 4.05
CA ASP A 310 -16.06 -11.19 3.11
C ASP A 310 -15.89 -10.76 1.64
N ALA A 311 -16.18 -9.50 1.32
CA ALA A 311 -15.96 -8.93 -0.01
C ALA A 311 -14.47 -8.83 -0.41
N LEU A 312 -13.55 -8.99 0.53
CA LEU A 312 -12.11 -9.03 0.28
C LEU A 312 -11.60 -10.44 -0.08
N LEU A 313 -12.44 -11.47 0.00
CA LEU A 313 -12.06 -12.82 -0.36
C LEU A 313 -11.90 -12.98 -1.86
N VAL A 314 -10.77 -13.54 -2.28
CA VAL A 314 -10.45 -13.89 -3.67
C VAL A 314 -10.37 -15.41 -3.76
N GLN A 315 -11.21 -15.99 -4.61
CA GLN A 315 -11.25 -17.43 -4.80
C GLN A 315 -10.54 -17.83 -6.10
N HIS A 316 -9.61 -18.75 -5.98
CA HIS A 316 -9.04 -19.53 -7.07
C HIS A 316 -9.62 -20.95 -7.08
N ASP A 317 -9.26 -21.79 -8.03
CA ASP A 317 -9.86 -23.12 -8.19
C ASP A 317 -9.87 -23.94 -6.89
N ASN A 318 -8.72 -24.11 -6.25
CA ASN A 318 -8.56 -24.96 -5.06
C ASN A 318 -8.16 -24.19 -3.81
N SER A 319 -7.93 -22.90 -3.89
CA SER A 319 -7.47 -22.08 -2.78
C SER A 319 -8.23 -20.75 -2.71
N MET A 320 -8.11 -20.06 -1.59
CA MET A 320 -8.70 -18.75 -1.37
C MET A 320 -7.75 -17.91 -0.52
N TYR A 321 -7.70 -16.61 -0.76
CA TYR A 321 -7.04 -15.69 0.16
C TYR A 321 -7.88 -14.44 0.40
N CYS A 322 -7.65 -13.79 1.51
CA CYS A 322 -8.24 -12.49 1.80
C CYS A 322 -7.23 -11.41 1.40
N GLN A 323 -7.66 -10.48 0.52
CA GLN A 323 -6.83 -9.32 0.19
C GLN A 323 -7.01 -8.21 1.25
N PRO A 324 -6.01 -7.32 1.43
CA PRO A 324 -6.07 -6.31 2.49
C PRO A 324 -6.99 -5.14 2.17
N CYS A 325 -7.20 -4.85 0.90
CA CYS A 325 -8.02 -3.76 0.36
C CYS A 325 -8.25 -3.97 -1.14
N VAL A 326 -8.97 -3.08 -1.79
CA VAL A 326 -9.18 -3.02 -3.25
C VAL A 326 -8.84 -1.62 -3.77
N SER A 327 -8.40 -1.52 -5.04
CA SER A 327 -7.85 -0.31 -5.65
C SER A 327 -8.61 0.18 -6.90
N PRO A 328 -9.95 0.25 -6.90
CA PRO A 328 -10.70 0.57 -8.12
C PRO A 328 -10.41 1.98 -8.66
N ILE A 329 -10.20 2.96 -7.80
CA ILE A 329 -9.88 4.33 -8.20
C ILE A 329 -8.48 4.39 -8.81
N TRP A 330 -7.50 3.85 -8.11
CA TRP A 330 -6.11 3.80 -8.55
C TRP A 330 -5.93 3.05 -9.87
N ASP A 331 -6.47 1.84 -9.96
CA ASP A 331 -6.40 1.03 -11.17
C ASP A 331 -7.08 1.72 -12.35
N THR A 332 -8.28 2.28 -12.16
CA THR A 332 -9.01 2.97 -13.23
C THR A 332 -8.27 4.22 -13.71
N ALA A 333 -7.68 5.00 -12.80
CA ALA A 333 -6.89 6.17 -13.15
C ALA A 333 -5.65 5.80 -13.98
N LEU A 334 -4.89 4.78 -13.53
CA LEU A 334 -3.67 4.33 -14.22
C LEU A 334 -3.95 3.64 -15.56
N VAL A 335 -4.99 2.81 -15.65
CA VAL A 335 -5.44 2.23 -16.92
C VAL A 335 -5.87 3.35 -17.88
N SER A 336 -6.62 4.35 -17.41
CA SER A 336 -7.01 5.50 -18.22
C SER A 336 -5.78 6.25 -18.76
N GLN A 337 -4.75 6.48 -17.93
CA GLN A 337 -3.49 7.09 -18.36
C GLN A 337 -2.82 6.29 -19.48
N ALA A 338 -2.73 4.97 -19.32
CA ALA A 338 -2.13 4.09 -20.31
C ALA A 338 -2.93 4.08 -21.64
N LEU A 339 -4.27 3.99 -21.57
CA LEU A 339 -5.14 3.97 -22.74
C LEU A 339 -5.14 5.30 -23.50
N ILE A 340 -5.18 6.45 -22.79
CA ILE A 340 -5.06 7.78 -23.39
C ILE A 340 -3.74 7.90 -24.18
N GLU A 341 -2.63 7.37 -23.62
CA GLU A 341 -1.34 7.38 -24.30
C GLU A 341 -1.31 6.54 -25.57
N THR A 342 -2.14 5.47 -25.67
CA THR A 342 -2.21 4.64 -26.89
C THR A 342 -2.85 5.36 -28.06
N ASN A 343 -3.67 6.38 -27.85
CA ASN A 343 -4.37 7.12 -28.90
C ASN A 343 -3.43 8.20 -29.45
N LYS A 344 -3.04 8.06 -30.74
CA LYS A 344 -2.11 9.00 -31.39
C LYS A 344 -2.60 10.45 -31.38
N ASP A 345 -3.91 10.65 -31.46
CA ASP A 345 -4.55 11.97 -31.50
C ASP A 345 -4.97 12.48 -30.10
N GLN A 346 -4.64 11.75 -29.04
CA GLN A 346 -5.09 12.00 -27.65
C GLN A 346 -6.63 12.17 -27.52
N LYS A 347 -7.38 11.70 -28.52
CA LYS A 347 -8.84 11.71 -28.45
C LYS A 347 -9.33 10.64 -27.51
N SER A 348 -10.33 10.99 -26.74
CA SER A 348 -11.06 10.06 -25.90
C SER A 348 -11.74 8.97 -26.75
N SER A 349 -11.80 7.73 -26.25
CA SER A 349 -12.68 6.69 -26.76
C SER A 349 -13.83 6.50 -25.76
N ALA A 350 -14.91 5.85 -26.19
CA ALA A 350 -16.07 5.62 -25.32
C ALA A 350 -15.70 4.91 -24.00
N GLU A 351 -14.74 3.97 -24.07
CA GLU A 351 -14.27 3.23 -22.90
C GLU A 351 -13.53 4.16 -21.91
N ILE A 352 -12.71 5.08 -22.41
CA ILE A 352 -12.02 6.09 -21.58
C ILE A 352 -13.04 7.06 -21.00
N GLU A 353 -14.02 7.51 -21.78
CA GLU A 353 -15.08 8.40 -21.28
C GLU A 353 -15.91 7.74 -20.19
N ASN A 354 -16.29 6.47 -20.37
CA ASN A 354 -17.00 5.70 -19.33
C ASN A 354 -16.18 5.62 -18.04
N ALA A 355 -14.88 5.36 -18.14
CA ALA A 355 -13.99 5.29 -16.98
C ALA A 355 -13.87 6.64 -16.25
N LEU A 356 -13.66 7.72 -17.00
CA LEU A 356 -13.52 9.05 -16.39
C LEU A 356 -14.83 9.57 -15.81
N ASN A 357 -15.98 9.22 -16.41
CA ASN A 357 -17.29 9.53 -15.85
C ASN A 357 -17.53 8.75 -14.56
N TRP A 358 -17.19 7.45 -14.54
CA TRP A 358 -17.24 6.66 -13.31
C TRP A 358 -16.35 7.29 -12.21
N LEU A 359 -15.11 7.69 -12.53
CA LEU A 359 -14.22 8.38 -11.59
C LEU A 359 -14.81 9.73 -11.12
N LYS A 360 -15.41 10.50 -12.02
CA LYS A 360 -16.06 11.78 -11.68
C LYS A 360 -17.16 11.61 -10.61
N GLU A 361 -17.95 10.52 -10.71
CA GLU A 361 -19.00 10.19 -9.74
C GLU A 361 -18.45 9.80 -8.36
N GLN A 362 -17.18 9.38 -8.27
CA GLN A 362 -16.53 8.98 -7.01
C GLN A 362 -15.85 10.17 -6.31
N GLN A 363 -15.86 11.38 -6.87
CA GLN A 363 -15.22 12.54 -6.24
C GLN A 363 -15.93 12.93 -4.94
N LEU A 364 -15.16 13.03 -3.85
CA LEU A 364 -15.65 13.44 -2.53
C LEU A 364 -15.70 14.98 -2.44
N SER A 365 -16.88 15.54 -2.28
CA SER A 365 -17.06 16.99 -2.28
C SER A 365 -17.35 17.58 -0.91
N ASP A 366 -18.45 17.18 -0.28
CA ASP A 366 -18.93 17.79 0.96
C ASP A 366 -19.03 16.83 2.15
N GLU A 367 -18.55 15.59 1.98
CA GLU A 367 -18.52 14.59 3.03
C GLU A 367 -17.61 15.04 4.18
N PRO A 368 -17.93 14.63 5.42
CA PRO A 368 -17.03 14.86 6.54
C PRO A 368 -15.74 14.06 6.33
N GLY A 369 -14.59 14.68 6.60
CA GLY A 369 -13.31 14.02 6.44
C GLY A 369 -12.28 14.44 7.47
N ASP A 370 -11.37 13.55 7.79
CA ASP A 370 -10.39 13.76 8.84
C ASP A 370 -9.34 14.84 8.48
N TRP A 371 -9.15 15.19 7.20
CA TRP A 371 -8.32 16.34 6.80
C TRP A 371 -8.79 17.66 7.42
N ARG A 372 -10.09 17.78 7.72
CA ARG A 372 -10.69 18.96 8.38
C ARG A 372 -10.25 19.15 9.83
N ILE A 373 -9.67 18.11 10.47
CA ILE A 373 -9.08 18.25 11.80
C ILE A 373 -7.97 19.33 11.80
N GLN A 374 -7.16 19.35 10.74
CA GLN A 374 -6.06 20.31 10.55
C GLN A 374 -6.46 21.53 9.72
N LYS A 375 -7.45 21.41 8.84
CA LYS A 375 -7.94 22.44 7.91
C LYS A 375 -9.48 22.47 7.87
N PRO A 376 -10.15 23.01 8.93
CA PRO A 376 -11.62 22.95 9.04
C PRO A 376 -12.36 23.62 7.87
N GLU A 377 -11.78 24.66 7.29
CA GLU A 377 -12.37 25.44 6.19
C GLU A 377 -12.08 24.87 4.80
N LEU A 378 -11.27 23.80 4.71
CA LEU A 378 -10.91 23.24 3.41
C LEU A 378 -12.07 22.39 2.88
N ALA A 379 -12.65 22.81 1.76
CA ALA A 379 -13.67 22.05 1.05
C ALA A 379 -13.08 20.72 0.52
N GLY A 380 -13.91 19.69 0.38
CA GLY A 380 -13.52 18.43 -0.24
C GLY A 380 -13.22 18.59 -1.74
N GLY A 381 -12.73 17.54 -2.37
CA GLY A 381 -12.38 17.54 -3.79
C GLY A 381 -11.48 16.38 -4.19
N GLY A 382 -11.11 15.54 -3.24
CA GLY A 382 -10.25 14.38 -3.47
C GLY A 382 -11.00 13.11 -3.85
N TRP A 383 -10.23 12.07 -4.12
CA TRP A 383 -10.68 10.70 -4.30
C TRP A 383 -10.02 9.79 -3.27
N ALA A 384 -10.73 8.77 -2.84
CA ALA A 384 -10.17 7.70 -2.03
C ALA A 384 -9.64 6.58 -2.93
N PHE A 385 -8.72 5.77 -2.42
CA PHE A 385 -8.14 4.62 -3.11
C PHE A 385 -9.18 3.51 -3.40
N GLN A 386 -10.12 3.29 -2.45
CA GLN A 386 -11.13 2.25 -2.48
C GLN A 386 -12.46 2.75 -3.08
N TYR A 387 -13.45 1.86 -3.26
CA TYR A 387 -14.81 2.22 -3.71
C TYR A 387 -15.49 3.26 -2.83
N SER A 388 -15.39 3.10 -1.52
CA SER A 388 -15.93 4.03 -0.53
C SER A 388 -15.00 4.13 0.66
N ASN A 389 -14.44 5.29 0.86
CA ASN A 389 -13.68 5.64 2.05
C ASN A 389 -13.78 7.16 2.27
N TYR A 390 -15.00 7.61 2.54
CA TYR A 390 -15.43 9.01 2.49
C TYR A 390 -14.61 9.94 3.40
N TYR A 391 -14.13 9.42 4.53
CA TYR A 391 -13.33 10.21 5.47
C TYR A 391 -11.86 10.41 5.04
N TYR A 392 -11.38 9.62 4.06
CA TYR A 392 -9.97 9.51 3.76
C TYR A 392 -9.67 9.53 2.26
N PRO A 393 -10.00 10.63 1.54
CA PRO A 393 -9.39 10.86 0.24
C PRO A 393 -7.87 11.01 0.39
N ASP A 394 -7.12 10.64 -0.62
CA ASP A 394 -5.67 10.78 -0.63
C ASP A 394 -5.16 11.60 -1.81
N LEU A 395 -3.94 12.09 -1.66
CA LEU A 395 -3.35 13.01 -2.62
C LEU A 395 -2.84 12.29 -3.88
N ASP A 396 -2.43 11.02 -3.76
CA ASP A 396 -1.87 10.25 -4.86
C ASP A 396 -2.97 9.90 -5.88
N ASP A 397 -4.07 9.27 -5.41
CA ASP A 397 -5.24 8.97 -6.24
C ASP A 397 -5.85 10.24 -6.82
N THR A 398 -6.06 11.27 -5.99
CA THR A 398 -6.61 12.55 -6.43
C THR A 398 -5.80 13.16 -7.56
N SER A 399 -4.48 13.13 -7.44
CA SER A 399 -3.60 13.71 -8.47
C SER A 399 -3.63 12.90 -9.77
N MET A 400 -3.65 11.57 -9.68
CA MET A 400 -3.67 10.68 -10.85
C MET A 400 -5.00 10.73 -11.61
N VAL A 401 -6.12 10.75 -10.88
CA VAL A 401 -7.47 10.90 -11.47
C VAL A 401 -7.60 12.24 -12.18
N ALA A 402 -7.29 13.33 -11.50
CA ALA A 402 -7.40 14.67 -12.09
C ALA A 402 -6.44 14.86 -13.26
N TRP A 403 -5.26 14.24 -13.23
CA TRP A 403 -4.34 14.23 -14.38
C TRP A 403 -4.93 13.47 -15.58
N ALA A 404 -5.55 12.30 -15.37
CA ALA A 404 -6.21 11.56 -16.45
C ALA A 404 -7.35 12.38 -17.09
N MET A 405 -8.18 13.02 -16.27
CA MET A 405 -9.24 13.92 -16.72
C MET A 405 -8.69 15.11 -17.52
N HIS A 406 -7.60 15.73 -17.06
CA HIS A 406 -6.97 16.85 -17.75
C HIS A 406 -6.48 16.49 -19.15
N ARG A 407 -5.95 15.25 -19.35
CA ARG A 407 -5.37 14.81 -20.63
C ARG A 407 -6.40 14.69 -21.77
N VAL A 408 -7.66 14.43 -21.45
CA VAL A 408 -8.72 14.32 -22.49
C VAL A 408 -9.28 15.70 -22.90
N ASN A 409 -8.88 16.77 -22.21
CA ASN A 409 -9.24 18.16 -22.53
C ASN A 409 -10.75 18.38 -22.75
N ASN A 410 -11.59 17.75 -21.92
CA ASN A 410 -13.03 17.89 -21.95
C ASN A 410 -13.49 18.85 -20.86
N ASN A 411 -14.27 19.89 -21.21
CA ASN A 411 -14.77 20.90 -20.28
C ASN A 411 -15.63 20.32 -19.13
N GLU A 412 -16.21 19.14 -19.32
CA GLU A 412 -16.98 18.44 -18.27
C GLU A 412 -16.15 18.08 -17.03
N TYR A 413 -14.83 17.97 -17.18
CA TYR A 413 -13.91 17.65 -16.08
C TYR A 413 -13.24 18.90 -15.48
N ALA A 414 -13.50 20.10 -16.02
CA ALA A 414 -12.85 21.33 -15.54
C ALA A 414 -13.15 21.62 -14.08
N GLU A 415 -14.40 21.48 -13.65
CA GLU A 415 -14.82 21.71 -12.26
C GLU A 415 -14.24 20.61 -11.32
N PRO A 416 -14.36 19.30 -11.56
CA PRO A 416 -13.69 18.26 -10.78
C PRO A 416 -12.18 18.49 -10.61
N ILE A 417 -11.47 18.82 -11.69
CA ILE A 417 -10.03 19.11 -11.65
C ILE A 417 -9.73 20.33 -10.76
N GLN A 418 -10.52 21.41 -10.90
CA GLN A 418 -10.29 22.63 -10.12
C GLN A 418 -10.56 22.39 -8.63
N ARG A 419 -11.58 21.61 -8.29
CA ARG A 419 -11.90 21.21 -6.92
C ARG A 419 -10.78 20.36 -6.31
N ALA A 420 -10.28 19.38 -7.07
CA ALA A 420 -9.15 18.55 -6.67
C ALA A 420 -7.89 19.39 -6.41
N ALA A 421 -7.56 20.30 -7.32
CA ALA A 421 -6.39 21.17 -7.18
C ALA A 421 -6.49 22.11 -5.96
N ASN A 422 -7.67 22.66 -5.68
CA ASN A 422 -7.90 23.47 -4.47
C ASN A 422 -7.67 22.63 -3.21
N TRP A 423 -8.22 21.41 -3.17
CA TRP A 423 -8.06 20.51 -2.04
C TRP A 423 -6.61 20.13 -1.84
N VAL A 424 -5.90 19.67 -2.90
CA VAL A 424 -4.48 19.30 -2.84
C VAL A 424 -3.62 20.49 -2.39
N ALA A 425 -3.82 21.70 -2.94
CA ALA A 425 -3.09 22.90 -2.52
C ALA A 425 -3.27 23.19 -1.02
N GLY A 426 -4.48 22.99 -0.49
CA GLY A 426 -4.79 23.17 0.93
C GLY A 426 -4.14 22.13 1.84
N MET A 427 -3.77 20.96 1.31
CA MET A 427 -3.13 19.85 2.03
C MET A 427 -1.61 19.97 2.13
N GLN A 428 -0.99 21.02 1.57
CA GLN A 428 0.46 21.20 1.65
C GLN A 428 0.95 21.39 3.09
N SER A 429 1.98 20.66 3.46
CA SER A 429 2.66 20.78 4.74
C SER A 429 3.60 22.00 4.77
N ARG A 430 3.92 22.50 5.98
CA ARG A 430 4.72 23.73 6.19
C ARG A 430 6.10 23.70 5.52
N GLY A 431 6.68 22.52 5.33
CA GLY A 431 7.97 22.34 4.65
C GLY A 431 7.88 22.32 3.12
N GLY A 432 6.69 22.55 2.54
CA GLY A 432 6.46 22.52 1.08
C GLY A 432 6.12 21.14 0.52
N GLY A 433 6.42 20.06 1.23
CA GLY A 433 6.08 18.70 0.83
C GLY A 433 4.64 18.31 1.16
N PHE A 434 4.21 17.15 0.64
CA PHE A 434 2.87 16.59 0.84
C PHE A 434 2.97 15.18 1.41
N GLY A 435 2.20 14.89 2.48
CA GLY A 435 1.83 13.54 2.90
C GLY A 435 0.68 13.02 2.06
N SER A 436 0.36 11.74 2.16
CA SER A 436 -0.73 11.17 1.34
C SER A 436 -2.12 11.55 1.88
N PHE A 437 -2.30 11.62 3.19
CA PHE A 437 -3.59 11.85 3.85
C PHE A 437 -3.58 13.00 4.87
N ASP A 438 -2.47 13.24 5.52
CA ASP A 438 -2.39 14.11 6.70
C ASP A 438 -1.42 15.29 6.48
N ILE A 439 -1.81 16.49 6.97
CA ILE A 439 -0.98 17.69 6.93
C ILE A 439 -0.06 17.71 8.16
N ASN A 440 1.23 18.02 7.96
CA ASN A 440 2.20 18.18 9.06
C ASN A 440 2.26 16.99 10.03
N ASN A 441 2.06 15.77 9.54
CA ASN A 441 2.08 14.56 10.38
C ASN A 441 3.51 14.06 10.58
N THR A 442 4.31 14.86 11.29
CA THR A 442 5.77 14.70 11.45
C THR A 442 6.21 14.60 12.91
N ARG A 443 5.37 14.07 13.79
CA ARG A 443 5.68 13.93 15.22
C ARG A 443 6.46 12.65 15.48
N PHE A 444 7.69 12.58 14.97
CA PHE A 444 8.53 11.37 14.94
C PHE A 444 8.78 10.70 16.29
N TYR A 445 8.63 11.41 17.42
CA TYR A 445 8.72 10.79 18.75
C TYR A 445 7.66 9.71 18.99
N LEU A 446 6.53 9.73 18.24
CA LEU A 446 5.50 8.70 18.33
C LEU A 446 5.95 7.36 17.76
N ASN A 447 6.98 7.34 16.91
CA ASN A 447 7.56 6.07 16.43
C ASN A 447 8.36 5.32 17.51
N GLU A 448 8.58 5.93 18.68
CA GLU A 448 9.32 5.32 19.79
C GLU A 448 8.41 4.72 20.89
N ILE A 449 7.08 4.90 20.78
CA ILE A 449 6.14 4.28 21.75
C ILE A 449 6.06 2.77 21.56
N PRO A 450 5.74 1.97 22.60
CA PRO A 450 5.70 0.51 22.50
C PRO A 450 4.76 -0.05 21.44
N PHE A 451 3.70 0.69 21.05
CA PHE A 451 2.78 0.32 19.98
C PHE A 451 3.41 0.50 18.59
N ALA A 452 4.41 1.35 18.44
CA ALA A 452 5.00 1.70 17.15
C ALA A 452 6.17 0.82 16.74
N ASP A 453 6.24 -0.44 17.16
CA ASP A 453 7.34 -1.35 16.81
C ASP A 453 7.47 -1.60 15.30
N HIS A 454 6.39 -1.38 14.55
CA HIS A 454 6.36 -1.44 13.09
C HIS A 454 6.85 -0.15 12.39
N GLY A 455 6.95 1.00 13.09
CA GLY A 455 7.50 2.25 12.54
C GLY A 455 6.63 2.97 11.49
N ALA A 456 5.32 2.70 11.44
CA ALA A 456 4.40 3.22 10.41
C ALA A 456 3.20 4.01 10.99
N LEU A 457 3.38 4.67 12.15
CA LEU A 457 2.31 5.45 12.79
C LEU A 457 2.00 6.78 12.11
N LEU A 458 2.93 7.32 11.32
CA LEU A 458 2.87 8.68 10.79
C LEU A 458 2.75 8.68 9.26
N ASP A 459 2.18 9.76 8.73
CA ASP A 459 2.11 10.09 7.32
C ASP A 459 2.90 11.38 7.01
N PRO A 460 4.24 11.34 7.07
CA PRO A 460 5.05 12.50 6.76
C PRO A 460 5.05 12.80 5.25
N PRO A 461 5.32 14.05 4.85
CA PRO A 461 5.60 14.38 3.46
C PRO A 461 6.70 13.51 2.86
N THR A 462 6.55 13.16 1.59
CA THR A 462 7.52 12.37 0.83
C THR A 462 7.66 12.88 -0.61
N ALA A 463 8.79 12.59 -1.26
CA ALA A 463 9.09 13.09 -2.60
C ALA A 463 8.13 12.54 -3.66
N ASP A 464 7.73 11.28 -3.55
CA ASP A 464 6.80 10.61 -4.48
C ASP A 464 5.42 11.27 -4.47
N VAL A 465 4.79 11.48 -3.30
CA VAL A 465 3.48 12.15 -3.18
C VAL A 465 3.58 13.63 -3.54
N THR A 466 4.68 14.30 -3.12
CA THR A 466 4.92 15.71 -3.47
C THR A 466 5.01 15.87 -4.99
N GLY A 467 5.67 14.95 -5.69
CA GLY A 467 5.70 14.92 -7.14
C GLY A 467 4.30 14.89 -7.76
N ARG A 468 3.44 13.96 -7.31
CA ARG A 468 2.05 13.88 -7.81
C ARG A 468 1.27 15.18 -7.60
N ALA A 469 1.38 15.75 -6.40
CA ALA A 469 0.68 16.98 -6.04
C ALA A 469 1.10 18.16 -6.93
N ILE A 470 2.39 18.41 -7.10
CA ILE A 470 2.87 19.52 -7.96
C ILE A 470 2.54 19.30 -9.43
N ALA A 471 2.50 18.06 -9.92
CA ALA A 471 2.05 17.75 -11.26
C ALA A 471 0.60 18.20 -11.47
N LEU A 472 -0.33 17.80 -10.59
CA LEU A 472 -1.72 18.23 -10.65
C LEU A 472 -1.86 19.76 -10.58
N LEU A 473 -1.20 20.41 -9.62
CA LEU A 473 -1.29 21.87 -9.46
C LEU A 473 -0.77 22.61 -10.68
N SER A 474 0.30 22.09 -11.33
CA SER A 474 0.85 22.66 -12.56
C SER A 474 -0.08 22.51 -13.77
N LEU A 475 -0.81 21.40 -13.86
CA LEU A 475 -1.79 21.13 -14.92
C LEU A 475 -3.06 21.93 -14.74
N ALA A 476 -3.55 22.08 -13.52
CA ALA A 476 -4.81 22.73 -13.23
C ALA A 476 -4.75 24.26 -13.42
N ASP A 477 -3.80 24.93 -12.78
CA ASP A 477 -3.54 26.37 -12.96
C ASP A 477 -2.17 26.75 -12.37
N ARG A 478 -1.12 26.71 -13.18
CA ARG A 478 0.24 27.01 -12.75
C ARG A 478 0.38 28.40 -12.11
N LYS A 479 -0.36 29.39 -12.59
CA LYS A 479 -0.26 30.76 -12.08
C LYS A 479 -0.89 30.88 -10.70
N LYS A 480 -2.05 30.28 -10.52
CA LYS A 480 -2.77 30.27 -9.24
C LYS A 480 -1.98 29.58 -8.14
N TYR A 481 -1.32 28.45 -8.46
CA TYR A 481 -0.63 27.61 -7.49
C TYR A 481 0.91 27.79 -7.51
N THR A 482 1.42 28.89 -8.04
CA THR A 482 2.88 29.14 -8.18
C THR A 482 3.62 28.90 -6.85
N GLU A 483 3.15 29.47 -5.74
CA GLU A 483 3.79 29.34 -4.43
C GLU A 483 3.83 27.87 -3.95
N ASN A 484 2.73 27.12 -4.14
CA ASN A 484 2.67 25.71 -3.77
C ASN A 484 3.64 24.87 -4.61
N ILE A 485 3.69 25.13 -5.92
CA ILE A 485 4.56 24.40 -6.87
C ILE A 485 6.03 24.66 -6.53
N GLU A 486 6.42 25.93 -6.34
CA GLU A 486 7.80 26.31 -6.01
C GLU A 486 8.24 25.71 -4.65
N ALA A 487 7.38 25.77 -3.65
CA ALA A 487 7.66 25.16 -2.34
C ALA A 487 7.80 23.64 -2.46
N GLY A 488 6.95 22.97 -3.26
CA GLY A 488 7.04 21.54 -3.52
C GLY A 488 8.30 21.14 -4.28
N ILE A 489 8.69 21.91 -5.30
CA ILE A 489 9.96 21.69 -6.04
C ILE A 489 11.17 21.87 -5.12
N ASN A 490 11.16 22.88 -4.24
CA ASN A 490 12.24 23.08 -3.27
C ASN A 490 12.32 21.92 -2.27
N TYR A 491 11.17 21.43 -1.78
CA TYR A 491 11.12 20.23 -0.96
C TYR A 491 11.72 19.01 -1.69
N ILE A 492 11.30 18.72 -2.92
CA ILE A 492 11.86 17.63 -3.75
C ILE A 492 13.37 17.76 -3.90
N LYS A 493 13.89 18.96 -4.16
CA LYS A 493 15.34 19.19 -4.28
C LYS A 493 16.09 18.87 -2.99
N SER A 494 15.49 19.15 -1.83
CA SER A 494 16.11 18.85 -0.52
C SER A 494 16.11 17.37 -0.16
N GLU A 495 15.21 16.59 -0.77
CA GLU A 495 15.06 15.15 -0.49
C GLU A 495 15.84 14.26 -1.47
N GLN A 496 16.60 14.83 -2.42
CA GLN A 496 17.40 14.03 -3.34
C GLN A 496 18.53 13.31 -2.62
N GLU A 497 18.63 12.02 -2.82
CA GLU A 497 19.72 11.20 -2.28
C GLU A 497 21.04 11.49 -2.98
N SER A 498 22.16 11.14 -2.35
CA SER A 498 23.50 11.43 -2.86
C SER A 498 23.83 10.73 -4.17
N ASP A 499 23.13 9.65 -4.52
CA ASP A 499 23.27 8.94 -5.81
C ASP A 499 22.39 9.52 -6.92
N GLY A 500 21.58 10.53 -6.63
CA GLY A 500 20.68 11.21 -7.55
C GLY A 500 19.25 10.69 -7.56
N SER A 501 18.94 9.63 -6.81
CA SER A 501 17.60 9.07 -6.68
C SER A 501 16.72 9.82 -5.66
N TRP A 502 15.44 9.45 -5.56
CA TRP A 502 14.55 9.86 -4.49
C TRP A 502 13.89 8.65 -3.84
N PHE A 503 13.80 8.70 -2.52
CA PHE A 503 13.08 7.70 -1.74
C PHE A 503 11.60 7.66 -2.12
N GLY A 504 11.08 6.45 -2.33
CA GLY A 504 9.66 6.17 -2.58
C GLY A 504 9.03 5.50 -1.37
N ARG A 505 7.98 6.10 -0.84
CA ARG A 505 7.22 5.52 0.28
C ARG A 505 6.07 4.63 -0.20
N TRP A 506 5.42 5.03 -1.30
CA TRP A 506 4.19 4.41 -1.80
C TRP A 506 4.44 3.40 -2.92
N GLY A 507 5.69 3.11 -3.21
CA GLY A 507 6.16 2.07 -4.12
C GLY A 507 7.64 1.82 -3.92
N THR A 508 8.12 0.61 -4.24
CA THR A 508 9.51 0.19 -4.05
C THR A 508 10.41 0.76 -5.13
N ASN A 509 11.40 1.36 -4.70
CA ASN A 509 11.70 2.34 -3.64
C ASN A 509 12.29 3.56 -4.35
N TYR A 510 13.59 3.56 -4.61
CA TYR A 510 14.27 4.64 -5.34
C TYR A 510 13.86 4.71 -6.82
N ILE A 511 13.52 3.57 -7.45
CA ILE A 511 12.93 3.54 -8.81
C ILE A 511 11.59 4.29 -8.80
N TYR A 512 10.70 3.96 -7.87
CA TYR A 512 9.36 4.55 -7.80
C TYR A 512 9.39 6.05 -7.48
N GLY A 513 10.14 6.43 -6.43
CA GLY A 513 10.27 7.82 -6.02
C GLY A 513 10.86 8.70 -7.12
N THR A 514 11.91 8.20 -7.78
CA THR A 514 12.57 8.92 -8.88
C THR A 514 11.64 9.04 -10.10
N TRP A 515 10.87 8.02 -10.43
CA TRP A 515 9.86 8.10 -11.48
C TRP A 515 8.82 9.19 -11.19
N SER A 516 8.23 9.17 -10.00
CA SER A 516 7.22 10.17 -9.61
C SER A 516 7.76 11.60 -9.74
N VAL A 517 8.96 11.83 -9.22
CA VAL A 517 9.61 13.14 -9.24
C VAL A 517 9.93 13.60 -10.65
N LEU A 518 10.60 12.80 -11.48
CA LEU A 518 10.98 13.22 -12.83
C LEU A 518 9.76 13.52 -13.71
N THR A 519 8.70 12.72 -13.60
CA THR A 519 7.43 12.97 -14.31
C THR A 519 6.80 14.30 -13.87
N ALA A 520 6.82 14.58 -12.58
CA ALA A 520 6.28 15.82 -12.03
C ALA A 520 7.07 17.06 -12.46
N LEU A 521 8.40 16.96 -12.47
CA LEU A 521 9.30 18.06 -12.91
C LEU A 521 9.11 18.37 -14.40
N GLU A 522 8.91 17.36 -15.26
CA GLU A 522 8.53 17.56 -16.67
C GLU A 522 7.23 18.36 -16.77
N ILE A 523 6.18 17.93 -16.07
CA ILE A 523 4.85 18.58 -16.09
C ILE A 523 4.94 20.01 -15.53
N ALA A 524 5.73 20.23 -14.49
CA ALA A 524 5.99 21.54 -13.92
C ALA A 524 6.86 22.42 -14.85
N GLY A 525 7.38 21.90 -15.96
CA GLY A 525 8.17 22.61 -16.94
C GLY A 525 9.59 22.95 -16.48
N GLU A 526 10.15 22.15 -15.57
CA GLU A 526 11.55 22.26 -15.17
C GLU A 526 12.48 21.91 -16.34
N ASN A 527 13.60 22.62 -16.42
CA ASN A 527 14.55 22.38 -17.50
C ASN A 527 15.25 21.01 -17.29
N PRO A 528 15.17 20.06 -18.26
CA PRO A 528 15.79 18.73 -18.12
C PRO A 528 17.32 18.75 -18.00
N LYS A 529 17.96 19.89 -18.24
CA LYS A 529 19.40 20.08 -18.03
C LYS A 529 19.79 20.46 -16.59
N GLN A 530 18.82 20.65 -15.70
CA GLN A 530 19.10 20.90 -14.28
C GLN A 530 19.89 19.74 -13.67
N TYR A 531 20.87 20.08 -12.83
CA TYR A 531 21.82 19.09 -12.28
C TYR A 531 21.12 17.94 -11.55
N TYR A 532 20.09 18.23 -10.77
CA TYR A 532 19.36 17.20 -10.01
C TYR A 532 18.57 16.25 -10.93
N ILE A 533 18.08 16.71 -12.09
CA ILE A 533 17.46 15.85 -13.11
C ILE A 533 18.53 14.99 -13.79
N ARG A 534 19.68 15.57 -14.10
CA ARG A 534 20.79 14.84 -14.73
C ARG A 534 21.38 13.78 -13.81
N ASN A 535 21.50 14.05 -12.52
CA ASN A 535 21.93 13.06 -11.53
C ASN A 535 20.98 11.85 -11.50
N ALA A 536 19.66 12.09 -11.57
CA ALA A 536 18.68 11.01 -11.60
C ALA A 536 18.72 10.18 -12.89
N VAL A 537 18.99 10.83 -14.02
CA VAL A 537 19.23 10.11 -15.29
C VAL A 537 20.48 9.24 -15.20
N GLU A 538 21.56 9.75 -14.62
CA GLU A 538 22.80 8.99 -14.42
C GLU A 538 22.59 7.81 -13.45
N TYR A 539 21.81 8.00 -12.38
CA TYR A 539 21.39 6.92 -11.49
C TYR A 539 20.72 5.78 -12.26
N PHE A 540 19.74 6.07 -13.11
CA PHE A 540 19.07 5.03 -13.90
C PHE A 540 19.99 4.38 -14.95
N GLN A 541 20.94 5.12 -15.52
CA GLN A 541 21.94 4.54 -16.44
C GLN A 541 22.87 3.55 -15.73
N LYS A 542 23.25 3.84 -14.48
CA LYS A 542 24.13 2.99 -13.67
C LYS A 542 23.44 1.75 -13.12
N THR A 543 22.12 1.81 -12.94
CA THR A 543 21.33 0.73 -12.33
C THR A 543 20.61 -0.16 -13.34
N GLN A 544 20.82 0.05 -14.65
CA GLN A 544 20.26 -0.80 -15.69
C GLN A 544 20.89 -2.19 -15.65
N ASN A 545 20.07 -3.25 -15.62
CA ASN A 545 20.53 -4.62 -15.70
C ASN A 545 21.01 -4.98 -17.12
N ASP A 546 21.80 -6.08 -17.23
CA ASP A 546 22.37 -6.54 -18.49
C ASP A 546 21.31 -6.90 -19.55
N ASP A 547 20.12 -7.36 -19.11
CA ASP A 547 18.98 -7.65 -19.98
C ASP A 547 18.27 -6.39 -20.52
N GLY A 548 18.71 -5.22 -20.12
CA GLY A 548 18.16 -3.93 -20.52
C GLY A 548 16.98 -3.43 -19.67
N GLY A 549 16.47 -4.22 -18.73
CA GLY A 549 15.42 -3.84 -17.79
C GLY A 549 15.96 -3.26 -16.49
N TRP A 550 15.07 -3.04 -15.53
CA TRP A 550 15.39 -2.63 -14.16
C TRP A 550 14.57 -3.42 -13.16
N GLY A 551 15.16 -3.63 -11.99
CA GLY A 551 14.51 -4.21 -10.83
C GLY A 551 15.18 -3.76 -9.54
N GLU A 552 14.38 -3.51 -8.52
CA GLU A 552 14.82 -3.13 -7.19
C GLU A 552 14.18 -4.04 -6.13
N SER A 553 15.02 -4.57 -5.23
CA SER A 553 14.57 -5.38 -4.11
C SER A 553 13.91 -4.53 -3.03
N ASN A 554 12.88 -5.08 -2.38
CA ASN A 554 12.29 -4.50 -1.18
C ASN A 554 13.29 -4.38 -0.01
N ASP A 555 14.43 -5.06 -0.07
CA ASP A 555 15.51 -4.92 0.90
C ASP A 555 16.16 -3.52 0.89
N SER A 556 15.95 -2.72 -0.15
CA SER A 556 16.39 -1.32 -0.22
C SER A 556 15.83 -0.45 0.92
N TYR A 557 14.73 -0.86 1.56
CA TYR A 557 14.17 -0.19 2.73
C TYR A 557 14.89 -0.48 4.04
N TYR A 558 15.72 -1.54 4.10
CA TYR A 558 16.44 -1.89 5.33
C TYR A 558 17.79 -1.14 5.41
N PRO A 559 18.25 -0.76 6.62
CA PRO A 559 19.55 -0.10 6.78
C PRO A 559 20.73 -1.00 6.38
N PRO A 560 21.79 -0.43 5.76
CA PRO A 560 21.86 0.92 5.24
C PRO A 560 20.94 1.08 4.01
N ARG A 561 20.12 2.15 4.01
CA ARG A 561 19.17 2.38 2.92
C ARG A 561 19.91 2.81 1.66
N HIS A 562 19.81 2.02 0.61
CA HIS A 562 20.32 2.31 -0.74
C HIS A 562 19.68 1.36 -1.74
N TYR A 563 19.79 1.70 -3.02
CA TYR A 563 19.35 0.82 -4.10
C TYR A 563 19.95 -0.58 -3.94
N ARG A 564 19.10 -1.60 -4.10
CA ARG A 564 19.51 -2.99 -4.13
C ARG A 564 19.05 -3.63 -5.43
N PRO A 565 19.98 -4.07 -6.28
CA PRO A 565 19.65 -4.66 -7.57
C PRO A 565 18.80 -5.93 -7.38
N TYR A 566 17.85 -6.10 -8.29
CA TYR A 566 16.98 -7.26 -8.37
C TYR A 566 16.77 -7.65 -9.83
N LYS A 567 16.24 -8.84 -10.10
CA LYS A 567 15.83 -9.24 -11.45
C LYS A 567 14.91 -8.18 -12.05
N SER A 568 15.06 -7.92 -13.35
CA SER A 568 14.22 -6.95 -14.05
C SER A 568 12.74 -7.34 -13.98
N THR A 569 11.87 -6.36 -13.73
CA THR A 569 10.44 -6.52 -13.74
C THR A 569 9.83 -5.62 -14.80
N ALA A 570 8.68 -6.00 -15.35
CA ALA A 570 8.05 -5.22 -16.39
C ALA A 570 7.54 -3.86 -15.87
N PHE A 571 6.95 -3.81 -14.67
CA PHE A 571 6.42 -2.56 -14.11
C PHE A 571 7.52 -1.62 -13.62
N GLN A 572 8.60 -2.10 -12.95
CA GLN A 572 9.70 -1.22 -12.53
C GLN A 572 10.50 -0.71 -13.75
N THR A 573 10.74 -1.57 -14.74
CA THR A 573 11.31 -1.14 -16.03
C THR A 573 10.46 -0.03 -16.68
N SER A 574 9.14 -0.15 -16.60
CA SER A 574 8.21 0.86 -17.14
C SER A 574 8.28 2.18 -16.39
N TRP A 575 8.39 2.14 -15.06
CA TRP A 575 8.59 3.35 -14.24
C TRP A 575 9.87 4.08 -14.62
N VAL A 576 10.98 3.34 -14.78
CA VAL A 576 12.25 3.95 -15.22
C VAL A 576 12.12 4.53 -16.63
N LEU A 577 11.50 3.81 -17.55
CA LEU A 577 11.29 4.32 -18.91
C LEU A 577 10.45 5.59 -18.93
N LEU A 578 9.34 5.64 -18.19
CA LEU A 578 8.50 6.84 -18.05
C LEU A 578 9.30 8.02 -17.49
N ALA A 579 10.15 7.77 -16.50
CA ALA A 579 11.03 8.78 -15.90
C ALA A 579 12.09 9.31 -16.88
N LEU A 580 12.77 8.41 -17.59
CA LEU A 580 13.78 8.80 -18.60
C LEU A 580 13.16 9.55 -19.77
N LEU A 581 11.96 9.14 -20.21
CA LEU A 581 11.21 9.83 -21.25
C LEU A 581 10.81 11.25 -20.80
N ALA A 582 10.40 11.40 -19.52
CA ALA A 582 10.13 12.71 -18.92
C ALA A 582 11.39 13.61 -18.86
N ALA A 583 12.56 13.02 -18.64
CA ALA A 583 13.85 13.72 -18.67
C ALA A 583 14.40 14.00 -20.09
N GLY A 584 13.66 13.63 -21.15
CA GLY A 584 14.01 13.89 -22.54
C GLY A 584 14.94 12.85 -23.19
N GLU A 585 15.17 11.69 -22.58
CA GLU A 585 16.16 10.67 -22.99
C GLU A 585 15.66 9.72 -24.09
N VAL A 586 14.72 10.14 -24.94
CA VAL A 586 13.99 9.30 -25.92
C VAL A 586 14.92 8.48 -26.85
N LYS A 587 16.04 9.06 -27.30
CA LYS A 587 16.93 8.45 -28.31
C LYS A 587 18.12 7.69 -27.70
N THR A 588 18.26 7.65 -26.38
CA THR A 588 19.42 7.02 -25.71
C THR A 588 19.40 5.49 -25.82
N ASN A 589 20.58 4.89 -25.76
CA ASN A 589 20.71 3.43 -25.78
C ASN A 589 20.07 2.78 -24.54
N THR A 590 20.14 3.44 -23.39
CA THR A 590 19.49 3.02 -22.14
C THR A 590 17.99 2.84 -22.35
N VAL A 591 17.30 3.83 -22.92
CA VAL A 591 15.87 3.74 -23.22
C VAL A 591 15.58 2.65 -24.26
N LYS A 592 16.37 2.59 -25.35
CA LYS A 592 16.18 1.55 -26.39
C LYS A 592 16.28 0.12 -25.84
N LYS A 593 17.23 -0.16 -24.94
CA LYS A 593 17.37 -1.46 -24.28
C LYS A 593 16.15 -1.77 -23.40
N GLY A 594 15.67 -0.81 -22.60
CA GLY A 594 14.46 -1.00 -21.78
C GLY A 594 13.19 -1.26 -22.60
N ILE A 595 13.03 -0.56 -23.72
CA ILE A 595 11.93 -0.81 -24.67
C ILE A 595 12.04 -2.22 -25.28
N ALA A 596 13.25 -2.64 -25.67
CA ALA A 596 13.48 -3.99 -26.20
C ALA A 596 13.16 -5.06 -25.15
N TYR A 597 13.54 -4.84 -23.87
CA TYR A 597 13.19 -5.70 -22.74
C TYR A 597 11.66 -5.87 -22.64
N LEU A 598 10.89 -4.79 -22.63
CA LEU A 598 9.43 -4.89 -22.54
C LEU A 598 8.83 -5.63 -23.73
N ILE A 599 9.28 -5.37 -24.95
CA ILE A 599 8.76 -6.03 -26.15
C ILE A 599 9.06 -7.55 -26.13
N SER A 600 10.26 -7.95 -25.73
CA SER A 600 10.69 -9.35 -25.73
C SER A 600 10.04 -10.19 -24.60
N ASN A 601 9.59 -9.53 -23.52
CA ASN A 601 8.97 -10.20 -22.37
C ASN A 601 7.44 -10.14 -22.36
N GLN A 602 6.80 -9.64 -23.43
CA GLN A 602 5.34 -9.76 -23.56
C GLN A 602 4.94 -11.24 -23.75
N LEU A 603 4.03 -11.71 -22.94
CA LEU A 603 3.53 -13.09 -22.98
C LEU A 603 2.57 -13.31 -24.18
N SER A 604 2.29 -14.57 -24.49
CA SER A 604 1.35 -14.96 -25.56
C SER A 604 -0.08 -14.46 -25.34
N ASN A 605 -0.47 -14.17 -24.09
CA ASN A 605 -1.75 -13.56 -23.72
C ASN A 605 -1.76 -12.04 -23.87
N SER A 606 -0.72 -11.45 -24.48
CA SER A 606 -0.56 -10.00 -24.74
C SER A 606 -0.37 -9.13 -23.49
N GLN A 607 -0.02 -9.72 -22.35
CA GLN A 607 0.27 -9.04 -21.09
C GLN A 607 1.68 -9.38 -20.61
N TRP A 608 2.10 -8.78 -19.51
CA TRP A 608 3.33 -9.12 -18.78
C TRP A 608 2.94 -9.72 -17.43
N TYR A 609 3.85 -10.47 -16.86
CA TYR A 609 3.69 -11.08 -15.55
C TYR A 609 4.89 -10.77 -14.67
N ASP A 610 4.63 -10.33 -13.47
CA ASP A 610 5.61 -10.11 -12.42
C ASP A 610 5.14 -10.75 -11.11
N GLU A 611 6.07 -11.36 -10.40
CA GLU A 611 5.82 -11.92 -9.06
C GLU A 611 6.18 -10.94 -7.94
N SER A 612 6.73 -9.78 -8.31
CA SER A 612 7.29 -8.84 -7.36
C SER A 612 6.22 -8.06 -6.62
N PHE A 613 6.50 -7.84 -5.34
CA PHE A 613 5.72 -7.01 -4.43
C PHE A 613 6.33 -5.61 -4.35
N THR A 614 5.53 -4.63 -3.94
CA THR A 614 5.97 -3.26 -3.66
C THR A 614 5.46 -2.81 -2.29
N ALA A 615 6.11 -1.83 -1.67
CA ALA A 615 5.70 -1.31 -0.37
C ALA A 615 4.74 -0.11 -0.55
N PRO A 616 3.43 -0.24 -0.25
CA PRO A 616 2.47 0.84 -0.39
C PRO A 616 2.28 1.58 0.94
N GLY A 617 3.19 2.49 1.27
CA GLY A 617 3.09 3.38 2.44
C GLY A 617 3.66 2.87 3.75
N PHE A 618 3.93 1.57 3.87
CA PHE A 618 4.41 0.92 5.10
C PHE A 618 5.70 0.12 4.88
N PRO A 619 6.80 0.76 4.48
CA PRO A 619 8.06 0.06 4.23
C PRO A 619 8.49 -0.81 5.40
N ARG A 620 8.93 -2.04 5.14
CA ARG A 620 9.35 -3.08 6.09
C ARG A 620 8.24 -3.72 6.92
N VAL A 621 6.99 -3.31 6.72
CA VAL A 621 5.84 -3.79 7.50
C VAL A 621 4.82 -4.49 6.62
N PHE A 622 4.60 -3.93 5.43
CA PHE A 622 3.52 -4.36 4.56
C PHE A 622 3.91 -4.19 3.09
N TYR A 623 3.64 -5.19 2.31
CA TYR A 623 3.94 -5.25 0.88
C TYR A 623 2.73 -5.79 0.12
N LEU A 624 2.54 -5.30 -1.10
CA LEU A 624 1.48 -5.73 -1.99
C LEU A 624 2.03 -6.11 -3.36
N LYS A 625 1.49 -7.18 -3.92
CA LYS A 625 1.54 -7.45 -5.35
C LYS A 625 0.29 -6.85 -5.99
N TYR A 626 0.51 -5.82 -6.79
CA TYR A 626 -0.53 -5.21 -7.61
C TYR A 626 -0.62 -5.96 -8.93
N HIS A 627 -1.64 -6.82 -9.11
CA HIS A 627 -1.80 -7.62 -10.32
C HIS A 627 -2.07 -6.78 -11.58
N GLY A 628 -2.47 -5.52 -11.43
CA GLY A 628 -2.66 -4.56 -12.51
C GLY A 628 -1.35 -3.95 -13.03
N TYR A 629 -0.33 -3.77 -12.17
CA TYR A 629 0.90 -3.03 -12.51
C TYR A 629 1.61 -3.56 -13.75
N SER A 630 1.76 -4.85 -13.87
CA SER A 630 2.37 -5.50 -15.04
C SER A 630 1.49 -5.46 -16.29
N LYS A 631 0.23 -4.99 -16.21
CA LYS A 631 -0.69 -4.91 -17.34
C LYS A 631 -0.69 -3.53 -17.99
N TYR A 632 -0.77 -2.46 -17.19
CA TYR A 632 -0.92 -1.11 -17.71
C TYR A 632 0.37 -0.28 -17.76
N PHE A 633 1.33 -0.45 -16.86
CA PHE A 633 2.58 0.34 -16.91
C PHE A 633 3.43 0.04 -18.15
N PRO A 634 3.63 -1.23 -18.57
CA PRO A 634 4.34 -1.52 -19.81
C PRO A 634 3.67 -0.91 -21.04
N LEU A 635 2.34 -1.00 -21.11
CA LEU A 635 1.58 -0.37 -22.20
C LEU A 635 1.77 1.14 -22.21
N TRP A 636 1.72 1.79 -21.04
CA TRP A 636 1.91 3.24 -20.92
C TRP A 636 3.31 3.65 -21.38
N ALA A 637 4.35 2.98 -20.90
CA ALA A 637 5.74 3.29 -21.28
C ALA A 637 6.00 3.11 -22.77
N LEU A 638 5.53 2.00 -23.37
CA LEU A 638 5.69 1.73 -24.81
C LEU A 638 4.94 2.74 -25.67
N ALA A 639 3.70 3.08 -25.30
CA ALA A 639 2.90 4.05 -26.05
C ALA A 639 3.51 5.46 -25.96
N ARG A 640 3.99 5.88 -24.78
CA ARG A 640 4.67 7.17 -24.59
C ARG A 640 5.97 7.24 -25.38
N TYR A 641 6.79 6.20 -25.36
CA TYR A 641 8.00 6.12 -26.18
C TYR A 641 7.69 6.30 -27.67
N ARG A 642 6.70 5.54 -28.20
CA ARG A 642 6.25 5.66 -29.59
C ARG A 642 5.86 7.10 -29.95
N ASN A 643 5.04 7.74 -29.11
CA ASN A 643 4.52 9.08 -29.38
C ASN A 643 5.62 10.14 -29.37
N LEU A 644 6.57 10.06 -28.42
CA LEU A 644 7.70 10.98 -28.34
C LEU A 644 8.68 10.76 -29.50
N LEU A 645 8.93 9.51 -29.90
CA LEU A 645 9.80 9.21 -31.04
C LEU A 645 9.23 9.80 -32.35
N GLN A 646 7.91 9.74 -32.55
CA GLN A 646 7.24 10.33 -33.73
C GLN A 646 7.31 11.87 -33.75
N LYS A 647 7.33 12.53 -32.58
CA LYS A 647 7.47 14.00 -32.49
C LYS A 647 8.92 14.48 -32.74
N THR A 648 9.89 13.61 -32.56
CA THR A 648 11.34 13.98 -32.69
C THR A 648 11.95 13.57 -34.03
N ASN A 649 11.20 12.89 -34.90
CA ASN A 649 11.51 12.58 -36.30
C ASN A 649 10.73 13.52 -37.21
#